data_afcf1e884c10efbabf528992095d82ad
#
_entry.id   afcf1e884c10efbabf528992095d82ad
#
_cell.length_a   1.000
_cell.length_b   1.000
_cell.length_c   1.000
_cell.angle_alpha   90.00
_cell.angle_beta   90.00
_cell.angle_gamma   90.00
#
_symmetry.space_group_name_H-M   'P 1'
#
loop_
_entity.id
_entity.type
_entity.pdbx_description
1 polymer ?
#
loop_
_entity_poly.entity_id
_entity_poly.type
_entity_poly.pdbx_seq_one_letter_code
_entity_poly.pdbx_strand_id
1 'polypeptide(L)'
;MDDVVTITPTEERSYFQRRVFDEMGLTPEQNKVLLKRESDGDEFRTARGHMDIFSEDKDGNIQILVYTLNGWAITYPDPNQGKTYDHSSITRLKNYYVTRLHPDNIKEGGGKYRFPKGQPTYPFFPPNLLEKFEKKEQIDTLILTEGYFKAMIGSLYGLDVVGLGSITLFADSKTKELYPDIKLLINTCKVQKVVLLYDGDCLNISEKALKKKSDLALRPKTFYNSIKNTRDLLVDFSKVKIEFAYIRTDNLIDHPKGLDDLLLTPAYKSHIDEIIQDITEDEINSKFFFRMNIRDQINRLKRQFALDSVKSFYARWENQIGEEEFVFEHMLYQYNAAEDKVIRAMPLAIRDFIRVGDDYFEMIKVPNIRTDVLEIKLAPRRKGTIVDDFGKCQLVNVRKFKAFVNKPSHIDYKAIINDCYNLYQPINYVAEPNRPWPHIQKLMEHIFGEQVELGYDYMQLLYLKPMQILPILCLVSQERGTGKTTFLDLLRETFGNNAIIVGNSEITSEFNALVSGKLIVGVDETSLEDNTKVTERLKMMSTAKKVPMQRKGKDHEEIENFTKYVLCSNNETRFIYTQEDEVRFWVRKIDPIPEEDAIPDILPILGEEIPGFLSFLLSRQMHIREPQSRMWFSPADIETEALIKLKQNQQPKPVKAIKDRIHDLFLEFPAEEYLISVNILKQMIPDIQRLTSDAICDYLKVNLHLSVALTDGIAKTKYLKIPYSFESSDGNYITCYHKDRGKGFVFRAEDFLNEVELGYVHKVLKAKDESY
;
A
#
# COMPACT_ATOMS: atom_id res chain seq x y z
N MET A 1 42.22 -53.99 -18.38
CA MET A 1 41.63 -53.86 -17.01
C MET A 1 41.92 -52.43 -16.61
N ASP A 2 41.03 -51.54 -16.98
CA ASP A 2 41.17 -50.11 -16.73
C ASP A 2 40.47 -49.80 -15.39
N ASP A 3 41.27 -49.39 -14.43
CA ASP A 3 40.78 -48.93 -13.13
C ASP A 3 40.02 -47.61 -13.33
N VAL A 4 38.69 -47.68 -13.27
CA VAL A 4 37.82 -46.54 -13.19
C VAL A 4 37.93 -45.96 -11.75
N VAL A 5 38.69 -44.89 -11.64
CA VAL A 5 38.70 -44.04 -10.43
C VAL A 5 37.33 -43.36 -10.33
N THR A 6 36.52 -43.88 -9.44
CA THR A 6 35.23 -43.27 -9.01
C THR A 6 35.56 -42.00 -8.25
N ILE A 7 35.39 -40.85 -8.89
CA ILE A 7 35.44 -39.51 -8.26
C ILE A 7 34.13 -39.43 -7.40
N THR A 8 34.27 -39.57 -6.08
CA THR A 8 33.23 -39.20 -5.15
C THR A 8 32.89 -37.73 -5.33
N PRO A 9 31.60 -37.35 -5.34
CA PRO A 9 31.23 -35.94 -5.39
C PRO A 9 31.77 -35.24 -4.15
N THR A 10 32.58 -34.21 -4.33
CA THR A 10 32.96 -33.27 -3.25
C THR A 10 31.65 -32.72 -2.68
N GLU A 11 31.35 -33.00 -1.41
CA GLU A 11 30.25 -32.37 -0.69
C GLU A 11 30.40 -30.85 -0.82
N GLU A 12 29.39 -30.23 -1.38
CA GLU A 12 29.35 -28.77 -1.56
C GLU A 12 29.28 -28.14 -0.16
N ARG A 13 30.37 -27.46 0.25
CA ARG A 13 30.48 -26.88 1.57
C ARG A 13 29.41 -25.83 1.82
N SER A 14 28.76 -25.87 2.98
CA SER A 14 27.72 -24.90 3.36
C SER A 14 28.30 -23.47 3.46
N TYR A 15 27.42 -22.46 3.42
CA TYR A 15 27.80 -21.06 3.63
C TYR A 15 28.55 -20.86 4.95
N PHE A 16 28.09 -21.55 6.01
CA PHE A 16 28.72 -21.55 7.33
C PHE A 16 30.16 -22.11 7.24
N GLN A 17 30.36 -23.29 6.66
CA GLN A 17 31.68 -23.93 6.54
C GLN A 17 32.64 -23.05 5.77
N ARG A 18 32.23 -22.51 4.62
CA ARG A 18 33.05 -21.60 3.81
C ARG A 18 33.43 -20.34 4.59
N ARG A 19 32.47 -19.67 5.26
CA ARG A 19 32.70 -18.39 5.90
C ARG A 19 33.50 -18.51 7.20
N VAL A 20 33.25 -19.54 8.02
CA VAL A 20 33.88 -19.70 9.35
C VAL A 20 35.20 -20.45 9.28
N PHE A 21 35.26 -21.55 8.54
CA PHE A 21 36.47 -22.40 8.52
C PHE A 21 37.41 -22.03 7.38
N ASP A 22 36.91 -21.80 6.16
CA ASP A 22 37.78 -21.56 5.01
C ASP A 22 38.25 -20.11 4.91
N GLU A 23 37.31 -19.14 4.98
CA GLU A 23 37.67 -17.73 4.84
C GLU A 23 38.25 -17.13 6.11
N MET A 24 37.62 -17.37 7.27
CA MET A 24 38.12 -16.87 8.56
C MET A 24 39.33 -17.66 9.07
N GLY A 25 39.48 -18.91 8.63
CA GLY A 25 40.56 -19.80 9.05
C GLY A 25 40.41 -20.32 10.49
N LEU A 26 39.18 -20.33 11.03
CA LEU A 26 38.92 -20.81 12.38
C LEU A 26 39.00 -22.35 12.41
N THR A 27 39.72 -22.93 13.38
CA THR A 27 39.67 -24.39 13.57
C THR A 27 38.46 -24.77 14.43
N PRO A 28 37.99 -26.05 14.36
CA PRO A 28 36.89 -26.52 15.20
C PRO A 28 37.15 -26.34 16.69
N GLU A 29 38.42 -26.43 17.14
CA GLU A 29 38.80 -26.22 18.52
C GLU A 29 38.73 -24.74 18.90
N GLN A 30 39.20 -23.84 18.03
CA GLN A 30 39.11 -22.38 18.25
C GLN A 30 37.65 -21.87 18.19
N ASN A 31 36.76 -22.61 17.53
CA ASN A 31 35.32 -22.30 17.51
C ASN A 31 34.60 -22.65 18.82
N LYS A 32 35.33 -23.14 19.85
CA LYS A 32 34.73 -23.53 21.13
C LYS A 32 35.09 -22.57 22.22
N VAL A 33 34.13 -22.30 23.08
CA VAL A 33 34.33 -21.50 24.30
C VAL A 33 33.78 -22.24 25.50
N LEU A 34 34.49 -22.21 26.63
CA LEU A 34 34.06 -22.82 27.89
C LEU A 34 33.20 -21.83 28.68
N LEU A 35 31.89 -22.12 28.74
CA LEU A 35 30.95 -21.24 29.43
C LEU A 35 30.27 -21.89 30.61
N LYS A 36 29.86 -21.05 31.57
CA LYS A 36 29.00 -21.37 32.70
C LYS A 36 27.55 -21.23 32.29
N ARG A 37 26.70 -22.16 32.69
CA ARG A 37 25.24 -22.16 32.41
C ARG A 37 24.49 -22.41 33.72
N GLU A 38 23.34 -21.80 33.87
CA GLU A 38 22.36 -22.24 34.85
C GLU A 38 21.77 -23.58 34.38
N SER A 39 21.68 -24.57 35.27
CA SER A 39 21.08 -25.87 34.93
C SER A 39 19.55 -25.76 34.96
N ASP A 40 18.89 -26.18 33.89
CA ASP A 40 17.43 -26.33 33.85
C ASP A 40 16.97 -27.29 34.98
N GLY A 41 16.32 -26.76 36.02
CA GLY A 41 15.53 -27.57 36.94
C GLY A 41 16.05 -27.80 38.34
N ASP A 42 17.29 -27.48 38.71
CA ASP A 42 17.77 -27.49 40.09
C ASP A 42 18.32 -26.15 40.51
N GLU A 43 17.72 -25.56 41.52
CA GLU A 43 18.22 -24.34 42.16
C GLU A 43 19.68 -24.60 42.56
N PHE A 44 20.63 -23.78 42.03
CA PHE A 44 22.04 -23.69 42.39
C PHE A 44 23.06 -24.67 41.74
N ARG A 45 22.81 -25.35 40.64
CA ARG A 45 23.88 -26.04 39.91
C ARG A 45 24.35 -25.27 38.67
N THR A 46 25.58 -24.78 38.72
CA THR A 46 26.30 -24.20 37.58
C THR A 46 26.95 -25.33 36.78
N ALA A 47 26.53 -25.60 35.58
CA ALA A 47 27.23 -26.48 34.66
C ALA A 47 28.29 -25.70 33.86
N ARG A 48 29.48 -26.25 33.69
CA ARG A 48 30.49 -25.74 32.73
C ARG A 48 30.51 -26.64 31.51
N GLY A 49 30.52 -26.09 30.33
CA GLY A 49 30.56 -26.87 29.09
C GLY A 49 31.12 -26.07 27.92
N HIS A 50 31.73 -26.76 26.98
CA HIS A 50 32.14 -26.20 25.71
C HIS A 50 30.94 -25.94 24.81
N MET A 51 30.88 -24.77 24.21
CA MET A 51 29.86 -24.37 23.26
C MET A 51 30.53 -23.81 22.02
N ASP A 52 29.91 -24.07 20.85
CA ASP A 52 30.37 -23.47 19.61
C ASP A 52 30.03 -21.98 19.57
N ILE A 53 31.01 -21.17 19.23
CA ILE A 53 30.87 -19.72 19.08
C ILE A 53 30.04 -19.42 17.84
N PHE A 54 30.34 -20.11 16.75
CA PHE A 54 29.62 -20.03 15.47
C PHE A 54 28.99 -21.37 15.18
N SER A 55 27.71 -21.38 14.79
CA SER A 55 26.96 -22.55 14.39
C SER A 55 26.04 -22.23 13.22
N GLU A 56 25.56 -23.25 12.53
CA GLU A 56 24.62 -23.12 11.43
C GLU A 56 23.19 -23.37 11.93
N ASP A 57 22.24 -22.55 11.52
CA ASP A 57 20.82 -22.81 11.77
C ASP A 57 20.22 -23.64 10.62
N LYS A 58 18.95 -24.07 10.79
CA LYS A 58 18.22 -24.89 9.80
C LYS A 58 18.01 -24.20 8.44
N ASP A 59 18.14 -22.87 8.37
CA ASP A 59 17.92 -22.06 7.19
C ASP A 59 19.27 -21.67 6.53
N GLY A 60 20.40 -22.27 6.98
CA GLY A 60 21.75 -22.01 6.46
C GLY A 60 22.36 -20.70 6.92
N ASN A 61 21.77 -20.01 7.91
CA ASN A 61 22.33 -18.80 8.46
C ASN A 61 23.38 -19.12 9.54
N ILE A 62 24.29 -18.16 9.81
CA ILE A 62 25.32 -18.33 10.84
C ILE A 62 24.80 -17.73 12.15
N GLN A 63 24.71 -18.56 13.18
CA GLN A 63 24.42 -18.15 14.55
C GLN A 63 25.71 -17.83 15.28
N ILE A 64 25.78 -16.68 15.96
CA ILE A 64 26.93 -16.21 16.75
C ILE A 64 26.50 -16.20 18.19
N LEU A 65 27.10 -17.04 19.02
CA LEU A 65 26.84 -17.12 20.44
C LEU A 65 27.43 -15.89 21.15
N VAL A 66 26.60 -15.23 21.95
CA VAL A 66 27.05 -14.08 22.76
C VAL A 66 26.99 -14.44 24.25
N TYR A 67 28.01 -14.08 24.96
CA TYR A 67 28.22 -14.40 26.39
C TYR A 67 28.88 -13.26 27.13
N THR A 68 28.80 -13.29 28.45
CA THR A 68 29.41 -12.24 29.30
C THR A 68 30.92 -12.44 29.40
N LEU A 69 31.63 -11.35 29.77
CA LEU A 69 33.07 -11.38 30.00
C LEU A 69 33.51 -12.38 31.11
N ASN A 70 32.63 -12.64 32.09
CA ASN A 70 32.84 -13.65 33.13
C ASN A 70 32.59 -15.08 32.69
N GLY A 71 32.36 -15.32 31.41
CA GLY A 71 32.10 -16.63 30.80
C GLY A 71 30.74 -17.21 31.14
N TRP A 72 29.69 -16.39 31.30
CA TRP A 72 28.33 -16.87 31.43
C TRP A 72 27.61 -16.81 30.08
N ALA A 73 26.95 -17.90 29.71
CA ALA A 73 26.03 -17.90 28.59
C ALA A 73 24.86 -16.93 28.84
N ILE A 74 24.60 -16.02 27.94
CA ILE A 74 23.42 -15.15 27.98
C ILE A 74 22.21 -15.93 27.50
N THR A 75 21.18 -16.00 28.34
CA THR A 75 19.95 -16.74 28.04
C THR A 75 18.71 -15.84 28.19
N TYR A 76 17.64 -16.19 27.49
CA TYR A 76 16.35 -15.51 27.60
C TYR A 76 15.20 -16.51 27.43
N PRO A 77 13.99 -16.23 27.96
CA PRO A 77 12.82 -17.09 27.78
C PRO A 77 12.47 -17.29 26.30
N ASP A 78 12.19 -18.56 25.90
CA ASP A 78 11.80 -18.86 24.51
C ASP A 78 10.39 -18.28 24.21
N PRO A 79 10.25 -17.30 23.30
CA PRO A 79 8.98 -16.67 23.00
C PRO A 79 7.98 -17.59 22.30
N ASN A 80 8.44 -18.74 21.76
CA ASN A 80 7.60 -19.72 21.05
C ASN A 80 7.00 -20.79 21.95
N GLN A 81 7.30 -20.78 23.25
CA GLN A 81 6.61 -21.67 24.19
C GLN A 81 5.22 -21.09 24.51
N GLY A 82 4.20 -21.76 24.00
CA GLY A 82 2.81 -21.47 24.35
C GLY A 82 2.62 -21.51 25.88
N LYS A 83 1.81 -20.57 26.39
CA LYS A 83 1.36 -20.54 27.79
C LYS A 83 0.51 -21.80 28.07
N THR A 84 1.14 -22.92 28.33
CA THR A 84 0.47 -24.05 28.93
C THR A 84 0.37 -23.79 30.44
N TYR A 85 -0.84 -23.62 30.93
CA TYR A 85 -1.17 -23.53 32.35
C TYR A 85 -1.04 -24.92 32.97
N ASP A 86 0.19 -25.35 33.20
CA ASP A 86 0.49 -26.51 34.05
C ASP A 86 1.47 -26.05 35.12
N HIS A 87 1.19 -26.39 36.38
CA HIS A 87 1.90 -25.93 37.57
C HIS A 87 3.35 -26.43 37.68
N SER A 88 3.91 -27.02 36.62
CA SER A 88 5.29 -27.48 36.50
C SER A 88 6.08 -26.87 35.34
N SER A 89 5.68 -25.69 34.81
CA SER A 89 6.33 -25.09 33.64
C SER A 89 7.71 -24.49 33.97
N ILE A 90 8.73 -25.33 33.80
CA ILE A 90 10.11 -24.88 33.66
C ILE A 90 10.19 -24.06 32.38
N THR A 91 10.42 -22.76 32.52
CA THR A 91 10.64 -21.87 31.36
C THR A 91 11.94 -22.31 30.68
N ARG A 92 11.87 -22.97 29.53
CA ARG A 92 13.10 -23.29 28.76
C ARG A 92 13.80 -22.03 28.37
N LEU A 93 15.04 -21.89 28.78
CA LEU A 93 15.91 -20.79 28.43
C LEU A 93 16.58 -21.08 27.09
N LYS A 94 16.59 -20.06 26.22
CA LYS A 94 17.27 -20.07 24.94
C LYS A 94 18.55 -19.27 25.01
N ASN A 95 19.64 -19.78 24.46
CA ASN A 95 20.89 -19.00 24.37
C ASN A 95 20.71 -17.82 23.44
N TYR A 96 21.40 -16.71 23.76
CA TYR A 96 21.40 -15.52 22.94
C TYR A 96 22.35 -15.68 21.74
N TYR A 97 21.75 -15.78 20.55
CA TYR A 97 22.47 -15.81 19.29
C TYR A 97 22.15 -14.58 18.46
N VAL A 98 23.19 -13.96 17.90
CA VAL A 98 23.04 -13.03 16.78
C VAL A 98 23.13 -13.82 15.49
N THR A 99 22.17 -13.68 14.61
CA THR A 99 22.12 -14.45 13.36
C THR A 99 22.62 -13.59 12.20
N ARG A 100 23.70 -14.02 11.54
CA ARG A 100 24.12 -13.48 10.25
C ARG A 100 23.38 -14.22 9.15
N LEU A 101 22.57 -13.51 8.38
CA LEU A 101 21.75 -14.11 7.34
C LEU A 101 22.60 -14.63 6.17
N HIS A 102 22.20 -15.78 5.64
CA HIS A 102 22.68 -16.25 4.34
C HIS A 102 22.37 -15.18 3.27
N PRO A 103 23.23 -14.94 2.28
CA PRO A 103 22.98 -13.93 1.24
C PRO A 103 21.59 -14.00 0.61
N ASP A 104 21.08 -15.20 0.34
CA ASP A 104 19.77 -15.43 -0.28
C ASP A 104 18.59 -15.10 0.68
N ASN A 105 18.85 -15.04 1.99
CA ASN A 105 17.84 -14.70 3.00
C ASN A 105 17.79 -13.20 3.31
N ILE A 106 18.62 -12.38 2.67
CA ILE A 106 18.65 -10.92 2.85
C ILE A 106 17.62 -10.29 1.91
N LYS A 107 16.55 -9.72 2.48
CA LYS A 107 15.58 -8.93 1.71
C LYS A 107 16.22 -7.66 1.15
N GLU A 108 15.75 -7.18 0.01
CA GLU A 108 16.25 -5.95 -0.60
C GLU A 108 16.17 -4.77 0.39
N GLY A 109 17.31 -4.15 0.66
CA GLY A 109 17.46 -3.07 1.65
C GLY A 109 17.47 -3.53 3.12
N GLY A 110 17.45 -4.84 3.38
CA GLY A 110 17.50 -5.43 4.72
C GLY A 110 18.91 -5.48 5.32
N GLY A 111 18.98 -5.59 6.66
CA GLY A 111 20.24 -5.77 7.38
C GLY A 111 20.79 -7.20 7.26
N LYS A 112 22.14 -7.32 7.27
CA LYS A 112 22.83 -8.63 7.24
C LYS A 112 22.70 -9.41 8.53
N TYR A 113 22.36 -8.75 9.65
CA TYR A 113 22.29 -9.34 10.99
C TYR A 113 20.88 -9.24 11.56
N ARG A 114 20.46 -10.30 12.26
CA ARG A 114 19.21 -10.35 13.01
C ARG A 114 19.51 -10.59 14.48
N PHE A 115 18.99 -9.71 15.33
CA PHE A 115 19.07 -9.82 16.78
C PHE A 115 17.80 -10.46 17.35
N PRO A 116 17.87 -11.13 18.53
CA PRO A 116 16.69 -11.65 19.20
C PRO A 116 15.70 -10.52 19.50
N LYS A 117 14.45 -10.70 19.04
CA LYS A 117 13.41 -9.66 19.15
C LYS A 117 13.08 -9.34 20.60
N GLY A 118 13.09 -8.07 20.95
CA GLY A 118 12.76 -7.59 22.29
C GLY A 118 13.85 -7.79 23.33
N GLN A 119 15.04 -8.27 22.93
CA GLN A 119 16.20 -8.42 23.81
C GLN A 119 17.18 -7.26 23.63
N PRO A 120 17.95 -6.88 24.67
CA PRO A 120 19.04 -5.92 24.56
C PRO A 120 20.15 -6.47 23.66
N THR A 121 20.99 -5.59 23.13
CA THR A 121 22.22 -5.97 22.43
C THR A 121 23.38 -6.08 23.40
N TYR A 122 24.31 -6.98 23.10
CA TYR A 122 25.47 -7.24 23.93
C TYR A 122 26.76 -7.15 23.12
N PRO A 123 27.90 -6.73 23.71
CA PRO A 123 29.19 -6.84 23.08
C PRO A 123 29.63 -8.31 22.95
N PHE A 124 30.48 -8.57 21.98
CA PHE A 124 31.09 -9.88 21.77
C PHE A 124 32.56 -9.83 22.20
N PHE A 125 32.92 -10.76 23.06
CA PHE A 125 34.29 -10.90 23.57
C PHE A 125 34.89 -12.19 22.99
N PRO A 126 35.90 -12.15 22.12
CA PRO A 126 36.63 -13.36 21.72
C PRO A 126 37.27 -14.09 22.91
N PRO A 127 37.51 -15.41 22.80
CA PRO A 127 38.02 -16.21 23.92
C PRO A 127 39.31 -15.71 24.56
N ASN A 128 40.24 -15.12 23.79
CA ASN A 128 41.48 -14.54 24.32
C ASN A 128 41.22 -13.45 25.38
N LEU A 129 40.15 -12.66 25.21
CA LEU A 129 39.82 -11.61 26.20
C LEU A 129 39.28 -12.21 27.49
N LEU A 130 38.53 -13.32 27.43
CA LEU A 130 38.06 -14.04 28.63
C LEU A 130 39.26 -14.56 29.41
N GLU A 131 40.26 -15.16 28.74
CA GLU A 131 41.48 -15.66 29.36
C GLU A 131 42.30 -14.55 30.02
N LYS A 132 42.55 -13.44 29.32
CA LYS A 132 43.23 -12.27 29.84
C LYS A 132 42.50 -11.67 31.06
N PHE A 133 41.15 -11.61 30.97
CA PHE A 133 40.35 -11.11 32.07
C PHE A 133 40.42 -12.03 33.31
N GLU A 134 40.33 -13.35 33.14
CA GLU A 134 40.43 -14.32 34.23
C GLU A 134 41.80 -14.25 34.90
N LYS A 135 42.88 -14.11 34.12
CA LYS A 135 44.26 -13.96 34.57
C LYS A 135 44.60 -12.55 35.05
N LYS A 136 43.71 -11.56 34.87
CA LYS A 136 43.94 -10.13 35.13
C LYS A 136 45.19 -9.59 34.42
N GLU A 137 45.39 -10.09 33.21
CA GLU A 137 46.54 -9.71 32.37
C GLU A 137 46.34 -8.28 31.86
N GLN A 138 47.42 -7.48 31.79
CA GLN A 138 47.36 -6.13 31.28
C GLN A 138 47.09 -6.13 29.78
N ILE A 139 46.21 -5.23 29.33
CA ILE A 139 45.91 -4.99 27.91
C ILE A 139 46.45 -3.59 27.56
N ASP A 140 47.45 -3.55 26.69
CA ASP A 140 48.04 -2.28 26.28
C ASP A 140 47.12 -1.53 25.31
N THR A 141 46.54 -2.23 24.32
CA THR A 141 45.61 -1.64 23.38
C THR A 141 44.34 -2.49 23.24
N LEU A 142 43.20 -1.94 23.61
CA LEU A 142 41.87 -2.53 23.41
C LEU A 142 41.20 -1.88 22.19
N ILE A 143 40.80 -2.68 21.22
CA ILE A 143 40.10 -2.21 20.02
C ILE A 143 38.61 -2.46 20.16
N LEU A 144 37.78 -1.43 19.95
CA LEU A 144 36.32 -1.54 19.84
C LEU A 144 35.92 -1.36 18.37
N THR A 145 35.30 -2.35 17.79
CA THR A 145 34.90 -2.32 16.36
C THR A 145 33.47 -2.77 16.13
N GLU A 146 32.87 -2.37 14.99
CA GLU A 146 31.60 -2.87 14.55
C GLU A 146 31.77 -4.26 13.92
N GLY A 147 31.03 -5.23 14.44
CA GLY A 147 30.92 -6.58 13.88
C GLY A 147 31.66 -7.64 14.69
N TYR A 148 30.99 -8.76 14.91
CA TYR A 148 31.49 -9.88 15.72
C TYR A 148 32.56 -10.69 14.98
N PHE A 149 32.43 -10.84 13.67
CA PHE A 149 33.44 -11.47 12.83
C PHE A 149 34.78 -10.75 12.87
N LYS A 150 34.76 -9.41 12.79
CA LYS A 150 35.97 -8.58 12.87
C LYS A 150 36.70 -8.76 14.19
N ALA A 151 35.96 -8.84 15.29
CA ALA A 151 36.54 -9.08 16.60
C ALA A 151 37.16 -10.47 16.69
N MET A 152 36.50 -11.51 16.19
CA MET A 152 37.04 -12.86 16.20
C MET A 152 38.30 -12.98 15.34
N ILE A 153 38.26 -12.43 14.12
CA ILE A 153 39.43 -12.45 13.20
C ILE A 153 40.60 -11.66 13.84
N GLY A 154 40.35 -10.45 14.34
CA GLY A 154 41.39 -9.67 15.02
C GLY A 154 42.05 -10.45 16.16
N SER A 155 41.23 -11.18 16.93
CA SER A 155 41.71 -12.04 18.01
C SER A 155 42.59 -13.21 17.53
N LEU A 156 42.29 -13.81 16.41
CA LEU A 156 43.11 -14.88 15.78
C LEU A 156 44.52 -14.40 15.42
N TYR A 157 44.65 -13.11 15.09
CA TYR A 157 45.93 -12.48 14.79
C TYR A 157 46.54 -11.77 16.01
N GLY A 158 46.05 -12.05 17.24
CA GLY A 158 46.67 -11.57 18.49
C GLY A 158 46.23 -10.19 18.96
N LEU A 159 45.25 -9.57 18.32
CA LEU A 159 44.69 -8.30 18.76
C LEU A 159 43.64 -8.48 19.86
N ASP A 160 43.56 -7.55 20.77
CA ASP A 160 42.53 -7.48 21.81
C ASP A 160 41.35 -6.65 21.29
N VAL A 161 40.33 -7.33 20.75
CA VAL A 161 39.22 -6.70 20.01
C VAL A 161 37.88 -7.07 20.63
N VAL A 162 37.05 -6.10 20.90
CA VAL A 162 35.62 -6.27 21.27
C VAL A 162 34.75 -5.96 20.07
N GLY A 163 33.84 -6.88 19.71
CA GLY A 163 32.88 -6.71 18.65
C GLY A 163 31.56 -6.13 19.15
N LEU A 164 31.02 -5.15 18.42
CA LEU A 164 29.75 -4.49 18.72
C LEU A 164 28.77 -4.69 17.56
N GLY A 165 27.49 -4.77 17.89
CA GLY A 165 26.45 -5.10 16.90
C GLY A 165 26.17 -4.01 15.86
N SER A 166 26.56 -2.76 16.15
CA SER A 166 26.40 -1.60 15.27
C SER A 166 27.27 -0.44 15.76
N ILE A 167 27.57 0.48 14.87
CA ILE A 167 28.30 1.73 15.17
C ILE A 167 27.65 2.57 16.28
N THR A 168 26.35 2.46 16.46
CA THR A 168 25.59 3.22 17.47
C THR A 168 25.46 2.47 18.81
N LEU A 169 25.95 1.24 18.89
CA LEU A 169 25.79 0.34 20.04
C LEU A 169 27.08 0.23 20.87
N PHE A 170 27.86 1.32 21.04
CA PHE A 170 28.99 1.40 21.95
C PHE A 170 28.57 1.60 23.41
N ALA A 171 27.30 1.94 23.64
CA ALA A 171 26.69 2.09 24.95
C ALA A 171 25.43 1.25 25.08
N ASP A 172 25.09 0.90 26.30
CA ASP A 172 23.79 0.27 26.58
C ASP A 172 22.62 1.17 26.10
N SER A 173 21.68 0.61 25.36
CA SER A 173 20.60 1.37 24.75
C SER A 173 19.62 2.00 25.74
N LYS A 174 19.51 1.42 26.96
CA LYS A 174 18.59 1.85 28.02
C LYS A 174 19.23 2.85 28.95
N THR A 175 20.42 2.52 29.46
CA THR A 175 21.13 3.35 30.46
C THR A 175 21.92 4.48 29.83
N LYS A 176 22.27 4.38 28.55
CA LYS A 176 23.18 5.29 27.84
C LYS A 176 24.60 5.30 28.44
N GLU A 177 24.96 4.31 29.26
CA GLU A 177 26.27 4.12 29.83
C GLU A 177 27.08 3.11 29.01
N LEU A 178 28.41 3.14 29.20
CA LEU A 178 29.31 2.12 28.65
C LEU A 178 28.89 0.73 29.16
N TYR A 179 28.89 -0.25 28.29
CA TYR A 179 28.52 -1.63 28.66
C TYR A 179 29.30 -2.05 29.93
N PRO A 180 28.62 -2.62 30.95
CA PRO A 180 29.23 -3.00 32.20
C PRO A 180 30.46 -3.91 32.03
N ASP A 181 30.40 -4.87 31.11
CA ASP A 181 31.51 -5.80 30.84
C ASP A 181 32.72 -5.10 30.21
N ILE A 182 32.52 -4.10 29.35
CA ILE A 182 33.60 -3.29 28.78
C ILE A 182 34.26 -2.45 29.89
N LYS A 183 33.45 -1.82 30.76
CA LYS A 183 33.91 -1.07 31.90
C LYS A 183 34.72 -1.95 32.88
N LEU A 184 34.23 -3.16 33.09
CA LEU A 184 34.89 -4.16 33.93
C LEU A 184 36.23 -4.60 33.32
N LEU A 185 36.28 -4.86 32.00
CA LEU A 185 37.52 -5.24 31.30
C LEU A 185 38.59 -4.16 31.40
N ILE A 186 38.20 -2.89 31.11
CA ILE A 186 39.15 -1.75 31.18
C ILE A 186 39.78 -1.64 32.55
N ASN A 187 39.00 -1.76 33.63
CA ASN A 187 39.50 -1.64 35.00
C ASN A 187 40.34 -2.85 35.44
N THR A 188 39.86 -4.06 35.15
CA THR A 188 40.50 -5.29 35.61
C THR A 188 41.83 -5.54 34.89
N CYS A 189 41.83 -5.36 33.57
CA CYS A 189 43.01 -5.56 32.73
C CYS A 189 43.86 -4.31 32.55
N LYS A 190 43.59 -3.25 33.30
CA LYS A 190 44.37 -1.98 33.32
C LYS A 190 44.67 -1.47 31.90
N VAL A 191 43.65 -1.41 31.06
CA VAL A 191 43.76 -1.00 29.64
C VAL A 191 44.45 0.37 29.54
N GLN A 192 45.52 0.48 28.74
CA GLN A 192 46.28 1.71 28.55
C GLN A 192 45.71 2.59 27.42
N LYS A 193 45.24 1.96 26.36
CA LYS A 193 44.72 2.64 25.18
C LYS A 193 43.44 1.94 24.65
N VAL A 194 42.44 2.72 24.31
CA VAL A 194 41.22 2.25 23.59
C VAL A 194 41.22 2.87 22.23
N VAL A 195 41.13 2.02 21.19
CA VAL A 195 41.01 2.41 19.78
C VAL A 195 39.59 2.13 19.30
N LEU A 196 38.90 3.19 18.89
CA LEU A 196 37.60 3.08 18.21
C LEU A 196 37.85 2.88 16.72
N LEU A 197 37.82 1.61 16.26
CA LEU A 197 38.14 1.24 14.89
C LEU A 197 36.87 1.11 14.04
N TYR A 198 36.80 1.90 13.00
CA TYR A 198 35.73 1.94 12.04
C TYR A 198 36.18 1.47 10.66
N ASP A 199 35.19 1.12 9.81
CA ASP A 199 35.44 0.77 8.42
C ASP A 199 35.96 1.97 7.61
N GLY A 200 36.72 1.69 6.54
CA GLY A 200 37.35 2.71 5.72
C GLY A 200 36.39 3.68 5.02
N ASP A 201 35.10 3.28 4.91
CA ASP A 201 34.07 4.12 4.31
C ASP A 201 33.26 4.95 5.35
N CYS A 202 33.69 4.99 6.61
CA CYS A 202 32.97 5.69 7.68
C CYS A 202 32.79 7.20 7.45
N LEU A 203 33.69 7.81 6.68
CA LEU A 203 33.64 9.22 6.31
C LEU A 203 32.71 9.50 5.11
N ASN A 204 32.34 8.48 4.33
CA ASN A 204 31.66 8.66 3.06
C ASN A 204 30.20 9.10 3.22
N ILE A 205 29.73 9.91 2.29
CA ILE A 205 28.31 10.22 2.13
C ILE A 205 27.54 9.00 1.60
N SER A 206 26.24 8.98 1.82
CA SER A 206 25.38 7.90 1.34
C SER A 206 25.00 8.10 -0.12
N GLU A 207 25.33 7.15 -1.01
CA GLU A 207 24.86 7.17 -2.41
C GLU A 207 23.34 7.23 -2.53
N LYS A 208 22.61 6.54 -1.62
CA LYS A 208 21.15 6.60 -1.55
C LYS A 208 20.67 8.01 -1.19
N ALA A 209 21.38 8.70 -0.29
CA ALA A 209 21.04 10.09 0.07
C ALA A 209 21.32 11.03 -1.10
N LEU A 210 22.41 10.83 -1.82
CA LEU A 210 22.75 11.60 -3.02
C LEU A 210 21.67 11.44 -4.10
N LYS A 211 21.30 10.20 -4.46
CA LYS A 211 20.23 9.90 -5.43
C LYS A 211 18.87 10.46 -5.01
N LYS A 212 18.54 10.43 -3.73
CA LYS A 212 17.25 10.95 -3.20
C LYS A 212 17.26 12.44 -2.90
N LYS A 213 18.38 13.14 -3.13
CA LYS A 213 18.58 14.56 -2.76
C LYS A 213 18.19 14.84 -1.29
N SER A 214 18.51 13.89 -0.40
CA SER A 214 18.31 14.00 1.04
C SER A 214 19.57 14.52 1.74
N ASP A 215 19.51 14.71 3.08
CA ASP A 215 20.64 15.26 3.85
C ASP A 215 21.88 14.38 3.75
N LEU A 216 22.91 14.89 3.06
CA LEU A 216 24.18 14.20 2.84
C LEU A 216 25.04 14.14 4.10
N ALA A 217 24.84 15.07 5.04
CA ALA A 217 25.57 15.08 6.30
C ALA A 217 25.10 13.99 7.28
N LEU A 218 23.93 13.39 7.05
CA LEU A 218 23.30 12.47 8.01
C LEU A 218 24.19 11.27 8.35
N ARG A 219 24.78 10.59 7.34
CA ARG A 219 25.65 9.43 7.57
C ARG A 219 26.96 9.83 8.27
N PRO A 220 27.77 10.78 7.77
CA PRO A 220 28.97 11.23 8.47
C PRO A 220 28.68 11.74 9.89
N LYS A 221 27.57 12.44 10.10
CA LYS A 221 27.14 12.95 11.40
C LYS A 221 26.78 11.81 12.37
N THR A 222 26.17 10.73 11.89
CA THR A 222 25.88 9.54 12.69
C THR A 222 27.16 8.91 13.22
N PHE A 223 28.17 8.71 12.35
CA PHE A 223 29.48 8.21 12.77
C PHE A 223 30.18 9.15 13.74
N TYR A 224 30.27 10.44 13.42
CA TYR A 224 30.84 11.44 14.28
C TYR A 224 30.19 11.44 15.68
N ASN A 225 28.87 11.44 15.77
CA ASN A 225 28.14 11.42 17.03
C ASN A 225 28.37 10.13 17.80
N SER A 226 28.44 8.99 17.13
CA SER A 226 28.76 7.71 17.76
C SER A 226 30.15 7.73 18.39
N ILE A 227 31.15 8.17 17.64
CA ILE A 227 32.54 8.29 18.14
C ILE A 227 32.60 9.26 19.31
N LYS A 228 31.99 10.45 19.19
CA LYS A 228 31.94 11.45 20.25
C LYS A 228 31.30 10.90 21.52
N ASN A 229 30.12 10.29 21.41
CA ASN A 229 29.38 9.74 22.54
C ASN A 229 30.20 8.64 23.26
N THR A 230 30.83 7.74 22.50
CA THR A 230 31.67 6.68 23.07
C THR A 230 32.90 7.27 23.75
N ARG A 231 33.56 8.24 23.11
CA ARG A 231 34.67 8.96 23.72
C ARG A 231 34.24 9.61 25.03
N ASP A 232 33.08 10.28 25.07
CA ASP A 232 32.61 10.97 26.29
C ASP A 232 32.35 9.97 27.43
N LEU A 233 31.98 8.73 27.17
CA LEU A 233 31.86 7.64 28.14
C LEU A 233 33.22 7.09 28.60
N LEU A 234 34.26 7.19 27.76
CA LEU A 234 35.61 6.68 28.08
C LEU A 234 36.49 7.71 28.79
N VAL A 235 36.14 8.99 28.74
CA VAL A 235 36.92 10.08 29.38
C VAL A 235 37.04 9.91 30.89
N ASP A 236 36.07 9.26 31.54
CA ASP A 236 36.08 8.97 32.98
C ASP A 236 37.26 8.08 33.39
N PHE A 237 37.84 7.30 32.47
CA PHE A 237 39.07 6.53 32.70
C PHE A 237 40.31 7.44 32.49
N SER A 238 40.72 8.15 33.51
CA SER A 238 41.69 9.27 33.42
C SER A 238 43.05 8.91 32.80
N LYS A 239 43.49 7.65 32.90
CA LYS A 239 44.78 7.16 32.39
C LYS A 239 44.71 6.53 31.00
N VAL A 240 43.53 6.35 30.43
CA VAL A 240 43.33 5.64 29.16
C VAL A 240 43.48 6.62 27.99
N LYS A 241 44.34 6.32 27.03
CA LYS A 241 44.42 7.01 25.77
C LYS A 241 43.20 6.60 24.94
N ILE A 242 42.56 7.55 24.22
CA ILE A 242 41.39 7.29 23.40
C ILE A 242 41.70 7.73 21.98
N GLU A 243 41.72 6.77 21.06
CA GLU A 243 42.00 7.02 19.64
C GLU A 243 40.80 6.67 18.78
N PHE A 244 40.58 7.44 17.73
CA PHE A 244 39.73 7.11 16.60
C PHE A 244 40.61 6.59 15.46
N ALA A 245 40.23 5.49 14.86
CA ALA A 245 40.92 4.91 13.71
C ALA A 245 39.92 4.42 12.64
N TYR A 246 40.37 4.44 11.39
CA TYR A 246 39.70 3.78 10.25
C TYR A 246 40.72 3.26 9.25
N ILE A 247 40.31 2.25 8.46
CA ILE A 247 41.18 1.66 7.45
C ILE A 247 41.30 2.60 6.24
N ARG A 248 42.54 2.82 5.76
CA ARG A 248 42.82 3.67 4.59
C ARG A 248 42.52 2.97 3.28
N THR A 249 41.28 2.52 3.12
CA THR A 249 40.76 1.71 2.01
C THR A 249 41.23 2.19 0.64
N ASP A 250 41.20 3.48 0.36
CA ASP A 250 41.53 4.05 -0.94
C ASP A 250 43.02 3.94 -1.29
N ASN A 251 43.89 3.76 -0.26
CA ASN A 251 45.34 3.66 -0.43
C ASN A 251 45.84 2.21 -0.45
N LEU A 252 44.95 1.25 -0.32
CA LEU A 252 45.27 -0.16 -0.17
C LEU A 252 44.83 -1.00 -1.38
N ILE A 253 45.60 -2.04 -1.68
CA ILE A 253 45.28 -3.02 -2.74
C ILE A 253 43.97 -3.75 -2.32
N ASP A 254 43.12 -4.06 -3.30
CA ASP A 254 41.82 -4.70 -3.11
C ASP A 254 40.82 -3.93 -2.23
N HIS A 255 41.15 -2.69 -1.87
CA HIS A 255 40.30 -1.76 -1.13
C HIS A 255 39.57 -2.36 0.08
N PRO A 256 40.27 -3.03 1.02
CA PRO A 256 39.66 -3.63 2.21
C PRO A 256 38.93 -2.56 3.04
N LYS A 257 37.70 -2.85 3.42
CA LYS A 257 36.87 -1.89 4.21
C LYS A 257 36.95 -2.15 5.70
N GLY A 258 36.83 -3.40 6.10
CA GLY A 258 36.82 -3.84 7.49
C GLY A 258 38.14 -4.45 7.94
N LEU A 259 38.32 -4.61 9.27
CA LEU A 259 39.47 -5.28 9.83
C LEU A 259 39.59 -6.74 9.34
N ASP A 260 38.44 -7.41 9.20
CA ASP A 260 38.36 -8.76 8.62
C ASP A 260 38.85 -8.80 7.18
N ASP A 261 38.41 -7.85 6.35
CA ASP A 261 38.86 -7.76 4.97
C ASP A 261 40.37 -7.53 4.88
N LEU A 262 40.90 -6.61 5.71
CA LEU A 262 42.32 -6.27 5.70
C LEU A 262 43.19 -7.46 6.10
N LEU A 263 42.85 -8.18 7.17
CA LEU A 263 43.63 -9.30 7.69
C LEU A 263 43.52 -10.55 6.84
N LEU A 264 42.41 -10.73 6.10
CA LEU A 264 42.17 -11.89 5.25
C LEU A 264 42.61 -11.68 3.79
N THR A 265 42.87 -10.45 3.35
CA THR A 265 43.31 -10.16 1.99
C THR A 265 44.67 -10.81 1.70
N PRO A 266 44.78 -11.67 0.68
CA PRO A 266 46.03 -12.41 0.38
C PRO A 266 47.26 -11.51 0.20
N ALA A 267 47.10 -10.32 -0.36
CA ALA A 267 48.18 -9.35 -0.58
C ALA A 267 48.84 -8.87 0.72
N TYR A 268 48.16 -9.00 1.87
CA TYR A 268 48.66 -8.53 3.15
C TYR A 268 49.13 -9.63 4.13
N LYS A 269 49.07 -10.91 3.71
CA LYS A 269 49.54 -12.03 4.56
C LYS A 269 50.98 -11.89 5.06
N SER A 270 51.87 -11.29 4.29
CA SER A 270 53.26 -11.02 4.70
C SER A 270 53.41 -9.73 5.49
N HIS A 271 52.38 -8.95 5.70
CA HIS A 271 52.38 -7.64 6.38
C HIS A 271 51.56 -7.66 7.69
N ILE A 272 51.20 -8.84 8.17
CA ILE A 272 50.35 -8.96 9.36
C ILE A 272 50.98 -8.26 10.57
N ASP A 273 52.27 -8.48 10.81
CA ASP A 273 53.00 -7.83 11.93
C ASP A 273 53.00 -6.30 11.77
N GLU A 274 53.21 -5.79 10.54
CA GLU A 274 53.15 -4.35 10.28
C GLU A 274 51.75 -3.76 10.50
N ILE A 275 50.69 -4.51 10.16
CA ILE A 275 49.30 -4.11 10.39
C ILE A 275 48.99 -4.05 11.88
N ILE A 276 49.46 -5.06 12.63
CA ILE A 276 49.30 -5.10 14.10
C ILE A 276 50.04 -3.93 14.74
N GLN A 277 51.28 -3.69 14.35
CA GLN A 277 52.06 -2.58 14.84
C GLN A 277 51.44 -1.23 14.54
N ASP A 278 50.94 -1.02 13.31
CA ASP A 278 50.32 0.24 12.90
C ASP A 278 49.08 0.59 13.72
N ILE A 279 48.35 -0.38 14.29
CA ILE A 279 47.15 -0.13 15.13
C ILE A 279 47.47 -0.13 16.64
N THR A 280 48.52 -0.86 17.08
CA THR A 280 48.79 -1.05 18.51
C THR A 280 49.87 -0.13 19.06
N GLU A 281 50.91 0.21 18.30
CA GLU A 281 52.00 1.05 18.76
C GLU A 281 51.59 2.53 18.91
N ASP A 282 52.33 3.26 19.75
CA ASP A 282 52.06 4.68 20.00
C ASP A 282 52.54 5.59 18.86
N GLU A 283 53.60 5.18 18.16
CA GLU A 283 54.06 5.87 16.96
C GLU A 283 53.07 5.65 15.80
N ILE A 284 52.57 6.75 15.27
CA ILE A 284 51.57 6.71 14.20
C ILE A 284 52.29 6.52 12.86
N ASN A 285 52.39 5.28 12.38
CA ASN A 285 52.91 4.97 11.07
C ASN A 285 51.93 5.36 9.95
N SER A 286 50.62 5.21 10.20
CA SER A 286 49.54 5.59 9.29
C SER A 286 49.61 4.93 7.90
N LYS A 287 50.17 3.72 7.80
CA LYS A 287 50.26 2.97 6.54
C LYS A 287 48.91 2.32 6.20
N PHE A 288 48.35 1.57 7.14
CA PHE A 288 47.09 0.83 6.99
C PHE A 288 45.90 1.55 7.61
N PHE A 289 46.16 2.25 8.70
CA PHE A 289 45.11 2.95 9.45
C PHE A 289 45.37 4.45 9.48
N PHE A 290 44.28 5.22 9.33
CA PHE A 290 44.28 6.59 9.84
C PHE A 290 44.05 6.52 11.35
N ARG A 291 44.83 7.24 12.13
CA ARG A 291 44.69 7.26 13.59
C ARG A 291 44.73 8.69 14.10
N MET A 292 43.94 8.97 15.12
CA MET A 292 43.87 10.29 15.76
C MET A 292 43.50 10.16 17.24
N ASN A 293 44.29 10.80 18.12
CA ASN A 293 43.89 10.96 19.50
C ASN A 293 42.67 11.90 19.58
N ILE A 294 41.59 11.43 20.22
CA ILE A 294 40.33 12.17 20.30
C ILE A 294 39.98 12.56 21.74
N ARG A 295 40.79 12.19 22.75
CA ARG A 295 40.50 12.50 24.16
C ARG A 295 40.20 13.98 24.36
N ASP A 296 41.06 14.86 23.86
CA ASP A 296 40.98 16.31 24.03
C ASP A 296 40.79 17.09 22.73
N GLN A 297 40.61 16.40 21.60
CA GLN A 297 40.62 17.02 20.27
C GLN A 297 39.33 16.80 19.47
N ILE A 298 38.18 16.93 20.11
CA ILE A 298 36.86 16.68 19.43
C ILE A 298 36.58 17.58 18.23
N ASN A 299 37.10 18.83 18.26
CA ASN A 299 36.92 19.77 17.12
C ASN A 299 37.77 19.32 15.92
N ARG A 300 38.90 18.63 16.14
CA ARG A 300 39.70 18.04 15.07
C ARG A 300 38.96 16.85 14.43
N LEU A 301 38.26 16.04 15.24
CA LEU A 301 37.42 14.97 14.77
C LEU A 301 36.27 15.51 13.88
N LYS A 302 35.61 16.60 14.30
CA LYS A 302 34.55 17.23 13.51
C LYS A 302 35.05 17.67 12.13
N ARG A 303 36.27 18.23 12.05
CA ARG A 303 36.92 18.59 10.77
C ARG A 303 37.30 17.36 9.95
N GLN A 304 37.69 16.24 10.59
CA GLN A 304 37.98 14.99 9.87
C GLN A 304 36.75 14.44 9.11
N PHE A 305 35.55 14.71 9.63
CA PHE A 305 34.26 14.39 8.95
C PHE A 305 33.77 15.51 8.04
N ALA A 306 34.53 16.58 7.85
CA ALA A 306 34.14 17.80 7.13
C ALA A 306 32.78 18.40 7.59
N LEU A 307 32.43 18.22 8.87
CA LEU A 307 31.19 18.71 9.48
C LEU A 307 31.35 20.07 10.18
N ASP A 308 32.51 20.67 10.11
CA ASP A 308 32.80 21.98 10.70
C ASP A 308 32.16 23.13 9.94
N SER A 309 32.02 23.02 8.61
CA SER A 309 31.36 24.01 7.78
C SER A 309 30.80 23.39 6.49
N VAL A 310 29.78 24.00 5.92
CA VAL A 310 29.24 23.61 4.60
C VAL A 310 30.28 23.73 3.49
N LYS A 311 31.20 24.70 3.59
CA LYS A 311 32.31 24.88 2.63
C LYS A 311 33.28 23.69 2.70
N SER A 312 33.70 23.28 3.90
CA SER A 312 34.57 22.12 4.08
C SER A 312 33.90 20.83 3.59
N PHE A 313 32.59 20.70 3.83
CA PHE A 313 31.83 19.56 3.36
C PHE A 313 31.74 19.50 1.84
N TYR A 314 31.38 20.61 1.19
CA TYR A 314 31.32 20.68 -0.26
C TYR A 314 32.68 20.39 -0.90
N ALA A 315 33.75 21.05 -0.44
CA ALA A 315 35.09 20.86 -0.96
C ALA A 315 35.57 19.40 -0.91
N ARG A 316 35.13 18.63 0.09
CA ARG A 316 35.44 17.20 0.18
C ARG A 316 34.68 16.35 -0.82
N TRP A 317 33.42 16.69 -1.10
CA TRP A 317 32.51 15.87 -1.90
C TRP A 317 32.14 16.48 -3.25
N GLU A 318 32.87 17.52 -3.66
CA GLU A 318 32.65 18.28 -4.91
C GLU A 318 32.51 17.37 -6.13
N ASN A 319 33.38 16.38 -6.29
CA ASN A 319 33.34 15.43 -7.40
C ASN A 319 32.07 14.58 -7.48
N GLN A 320 31.39 14.36 -6.34
CA GLN A 320 30.16 13.58 -6.28
C GLN A 320 28.89 14.46 -6.30
N ILE A 321 28.97 15.67 -5.74
CA ILE A 321 27.86 16.63 -5.67
C ILE A 321 27.77 17.41 -6.99
N GLY A 322 28.91 17.78 -7.58
CA GLY A 322 28.96 18.63 -8.78
C GLY A 322 28.42 20.05 -8.53
N GLU A 323 27.85 20.66 -9.55
CA GLU A 323 27.21 21.99 -9.46
C GLU A 323 25.72 21.94 -9.03
N GLU A 324 25.26 20.79 -8.54
CA GLU A 324 23.87 20.59 -8.15
C GLU A 324 23.55 21.14 -6.75
N GLU A 325 22.26 21.32 -6.50
CA GLU A 325 21.79 21.58 -5.13
C GLU A 325 22.00 20.34 -4.26
N PHE A 326 22.50 20.56 -3.05
CA PHE A 326 22.72 19.50 -2.05
C PHE A 326 22.19 19.91 -0.68
N VAL A 327 21.87 18.91 0.14
CA VAL A 327 21.37 19.11 1.50
C VAL A 327 22.45 18.79 2.50
N PHE A 328 22.72 19.74 3.39
CA PHE A 328 23.65 19.61 4.50
C PHE A 328 23.00 20.14 5.79
N GLU A 329 22.94 19.30 6.82
CA GLU A 329 22.31 19.61 8.11
C GLU A 329 20.93 20.25 7.98
N HIS A 330 20.03 19.60 7.22
CA HIS A 330 18.66 20.02 6.96
C HIS A 330 18.51 21.35 6.18
N MET A 331 19.62 21.91 5.68
CA MET A 331 19.60 23.10 4.83
C MET A 331 19.97 22.72 3.41
N LEU A 332 19.26 23.28 2.44
CA LEU A 332 19.58 23.19 1.03
C LEU A 332 20.59 24.27 0.67
N TYR A 333 21.63 23.86 -0.02
CA TYR A 333 22.70 24.74 -0.54
C TYR A 333 22.88 24.53 -2.03
N GLN A 334 23.40 25.54 -2.69
CA GLN A 334 23.84 25.50 -4.09
C GLN A 334 25.24 26.10 -4.17
N TYR A 335 26.11 25.50 -4.96
CA TYR A 335 27.41 26.08 -5.27
C TYR A 335 27.28 27.03 -6.45
N ASN A 336 27.85 28.23 -6.32
CA ASN A 336 27.97 29.20 -7.41
C ASN A 336 29.40 29.18 -7.95
N ALA A 337 29.60 28.55 -9.09
CA ALA A 337 30.90 28.43 -9.74
C ALA A 337 31.51 29.80 -10.14
N ALA A 338 30.70 30.79 -10.49
CA ALA A 338 31.15 32.12 -10.89
C ALA A 338 31.74 32.92 -9.71
N GLU A 339 31.26 32.68 -8.48
CA GLU A 339 31.72 33.38 -7.28
C GLU A 339 32.59 32.52 -6.38
N ASP A 340 32.86 31.25 -6.76
CA ASP A 340 33.49 30.22 -5.92
C ASP A 340 32.90 30.18 -4.52
N LYS A 341 31.58 30.15 -4.42
CA LYS A 341 30.87 30.33 -3.14
C LYS A 341 29.68 29.38 -3.00
N VAL A 342 29.57 28.81 -1.83
CA VAL A 342 28.39 28.05 -1.42
C VAL A 342 27.33 29.02 -0.90
N ILE A 343 26.16 29.01 -1.55
CA ILE A 343 25.03 29.87 -1.19
C ILE A 343 24.00 29.02 -0.42
N ARG A 344 23.58 29.52 0.75
CA ARG A 344 22.46 28.93 1.45
C ARG A 344 21.18 29.27 0.74
N ALA A 345 20.46 28.24 0.25
CA ALA A 345 19.20 28.43 -0.44
C ALA A 345 18.01 28.53 0.52
N MET A 346 17.76 27.50 1.32
CA MET A 346 16.61 27.48 2.23
C MET A 346 16.66 26.29 3.22
N PRO A 347 15.92 26.32 4.33
CA PRO A 347 15.66 25.13 5.14
C PRO A 347 14.98 24.04 4.29
N LEU A 348 15.43 22.78 4.42
CA LEU A 348 14.84 21.68 3.64
C LEU A 348 13.34 21.55 3.91
N ALA A 349 12.91 21.72 5.15
CA ALA A 349 11.51 21.66 5.55
C ALA A 349 10.61 22.68 4.85
N ILE A 350 11.12 23.83 4.41
CA ILE A 350 10.35 24.82 3.63
C ILE A 350 9.90 24.28 2.28
N ARG A 351 10.58 23.27 1.72
CA ARG A 351 10.17 22.60 0.48
C ARG A 351 8.81 21.93 0.57
N ASP A 352 8.44 21.51 1.76
CA ASP A 352 7.18 20.82 2.01
C ASP A 352 6.01 21.81 2.13
N PHE A 353 6.30 23.12 2.19
CA PHE A 353 5.27 24.16 2.20
C PHE A 353 4.99 24.69 0.81
N ILE A 354 3.69 24.91 0.56
CA ILE A 354 3.20 25.58 -0.65
C ILE A 354 2.25 26.70 -0.28
N ARG A 355 2.16 27.71 -1.12
CA ARG A 355 1.16 28.76 -1.06
C ARG A 355 0.30 28.72 -2.32
N VAL A 356 -1.01 28.65 -2.15
CA VAL A 356 -1.98 28.71 -3.26
C VAL A 356 -2.91 29.90 -3.01
N GLY A 357 -2.82 30.89 -3.87
CA GLY A 357 -3.45 32.19 -3.59
C GLY A 357 -2.89 32.80 -2.31
N ASP A 358 -3.72 33.01 -1.30
CA ASP A 358 -3.33 33.52 0.03
C ASP A 358 -3.21 32.43 1.10
N ASP A 359 -3.63 31.20 0.80
CA ASP A 359 -3.62 30.08 1.72
C ASP A 359 -2.28 29.32 1.67
N TYR A 360 -1.80 28.90 2.85
CA TYR A 360 -0.59 28.08 3.02
C TYR A 360 -0.93 26.65 3.40
N PHE A 361 -0.17 25.72 2.84
CA PHE A 361 -0.30 24.28 3.09
C PHE A 361 1.07 23.64 3.29
N GLU A 362 1.11 22.60 4.11
CA GLU A 362 2.27 21.73 4.26
C GLU A 362 1.95 20.35 3.66
N MET A 363 2.84 19.84 2.83
CA MET A 363 2.77 18.46 2.31
C MET A 363 3.31 17.50 3.37
N ILE A 364 2.40 16.97 4.19
CA ILE A 364 2.75 16.00 5.23
C ILE A 364 2.65 14.58 4.70
N LYS A 365 3.55 13.70 5.17
CA LYS A 365 3.50 12.26 4.92
C LYS A 365 2.84 11.58 6.10
N VAL A 366 1.67 11.01 5.87
CA VAL A 366 0.88 10.32 6.90
C VAL A 366 0.91 8.82 6.59
N PRO A 367 1.32 7.96 7.55
CA PRO A 367 1.27 6.52 7.32
C PRO A 367 -0.18 6.04 7.21
N ASN A 368 -0.45 5.21 6.20
CA ASN A 368 -1.67 4.44 6.14
C ASN A 368 -1.56 3.28 7.14
N ILE A 369 -2.45 3.21 8.12
CA ILE A 369 -2.36 2.25 9.24
C ILE A 369 -2.48 0.78 8.76
N ARG A 370 -3.09 0.54 7.60
CA ARG A 370 -3.30 -0.82 7.07
C ARG A 370 -2.17 -1.31 6.18
N THR A 371 -1.56 -0.41 5.40
CA THR A 371 -0.58 -0.76 4.37
C THR A 371 0.84 -0.27 4.70
N ASP A 372 1.04 0.50 5.78
CA ASP A 372 2.28 1.20 6.15
C ASP A 372 2.84 2.11 5.04
N VAL A 373 2.10 2.31 3.95
CA VAL A 373 2.48 3.20 2.86
C VAL A 373 2.27 4.66 3.30
N LEU A 374 3.26 5.50 3.02
CA LEU A 374 3.20 6.94 3.31
C LEU A 374 2.38 7.68 2.26
N GLU A 375 1.25 8.22 2.68
CA GLU A 375 0.38 9.06 1.85
C GLU A 375 0.73 10.54 2.03
N ILE A 376 0.77 11.31 0.92
CA ILE A 376 0.98 12.75 0.96
C ILE A 376 -0.37 13.43 1.16
N LYS A 377 -0.49 14.24 2.22
CA LYS A 377 -1.67 15.06 2.50
C LYS A 377 -1.29 16.54 2.59
N LEU A 378 -2.17 17.41 2.08
CA LEU A 378 -2.04 18.86 2.24
C LEU A 378 -2.71 19.28 3.54
N ALA A 379 -1.90 19.67 4.54
CA ALA A 379 -2.37 20.21 5.80
C ALA A 379 -2.40 21.73 5.74
N PRO A 380 -3.55 22.40 5.96
CA PRO A 380 -3.60 23.86 6.04
C PRO A 380 -2.70 24.37 7.17
N ARG A 381 -1.94 25.44 6.91
CA ARG A 381 -1.06 26.08 7.88
C ARG A 381 -1.28 27.57 7.92
N ARG A 382 -1.19 28.15 9.12
CA ARG A 382 -1.25 29.61 9.25
C ARG A 382 0.10 30.21 8.88
N LYS A 383 0.09 31.36 8.18
CA LYS A 383 1.32 32.10 7.84
C LYS A 383 2.16 32.42 9.09
N GLY A 384 1.50 32.74 10.21
CA GLY A 384 2.18 32.99 11.50
C GLY A 384 3.04 31.82 11.95
N THR A 385 2.51 30.60 11.94
CA THR A 385 3.25 29.38 12.32
C THR A 385 4.52 29.21 11.46
N ILE A 386 4.44 29.44 10.15
CA ILE A 386 5.63 29.34 9.27
C ILE A 386 6.67 30.42 9.61
N VAL A 387 6.19 31.62 9.98
CA VAL A 387 7.09 32.72 10.40
C VAL A 387 7.75 32.41 11.75
N ASP A 388 7.01 31.84 12.68
CA ASP A 388 7.52 31.48 14.02
C ASP A 388 8.56 30.36 13.93
N ASP A 389 8.33 29.34 13.09
CA ASP A 389 9.21 28.20 12.93
C ASP A 389 10.47 28.50 12.12
N PHE A 390 10.37 29.32 11.05
CA PHE A 390 11.43 29.49 10.06
C PHE A 390 11.89 30.94 9.86
N GLY A 391 11.18 31.92 10.39
CA GLY A 391 11.43 33.35 10.20
C GLY A 391 10.78 33.94 8.94
N LYS A 392 10.41 35.22 9.00
CA LYS A 392 9.72 35.94 7.94
C LYS A 392 10.46 35.94 6.60
N CYS A 393 11.79 35.96 6.62
CA CYS A 393 12.65 35.95 5.43
C CYS A 393 12.49 34.66 4.60
N GLN A 394 12.06 33.53 5.21
CA GLN A 394 11.91 32.26 4.52
C GLN A 394 10.60 32.15 3.71
N LEU A 395 9.63 33.02 3.91
CA LEU A 395 8.38 33.04 3.12
C LEU A 395 8.60 33.23 1.62
N VAL A 396 9.72 33.82 1.21
CA VAL A 396 10.10 33.96 -0.21
C VAL A 396 10.37 32.60 -0.83
N ASN A 397 10.86 31.64 -0.07
CA ASN A 397 11.24 30.29 -0.50
C ASN A 397 10.06 29.30 -0.56
N VAL A 398 8.88 29.65 0.00
CA VAL A 398 7.68 28.87 -0.13
C VAL A 398 7.21 28.88 -1.59
N ARG A 399 7.06 27.68 -2.18
CA ARG A 399 6.59 27.57 -3.58
C ARG A 399 5.19 28.12 -3.72
N LYS A 400 4.97 28.96 -4.74
CA LYS A 400 3.72 29.68 -4.96
C LYS A 400 3.02 29.14 -6.19
N PHE A 401 1.72 28.89 -6.05
CA PHE A 401 0.84 28.46 -7.13
C PHE A 401 -0.33 29.44 -7.27
N LYS A 402 -0.80 29.63 -8.51
CA LYS A 402 -1.93 30.53 -8.80
C LYS A 402 -3.23 30.00 -8.24
N ALA A 403 -3.48 28.69 -8.39
CA ALA A 403 -4.69 28.03 -7.97
C ALA A 403 -4.46 26.51 -7.78
N PHE A 404 -5.45 25.84 -7.28
CA PHE A 404 -5.55 24.39 -7.41
C PHE A 404 -6.17 24.02 -8.76
N VAL A 405 -5.70 22.93 -9.35
CA VAL A 405 -6.32 22.24 -10.48
C VAL A 405 -6.46 20.76 -10.09
N ASN A 406 -7.46 20.10 -10.63
CA ASN A 406 -7.66 18.67 -10.38
C ASN A 406 -7.79 17.95 -11.73
N LYS A 407 -6.64 17.68 -12.36
CA LYS A 407 -6.58 17.03 -13.68
C LYS A 407 -6.15 15.57 -13.53
N PRO A 408 -7.07 14.61 -13.76
CA PRO A 408 -6.74 13.21 -13.68
C PRO A 408 -5.88 12.79 -14.87
N SER A 409 -4.79 12.08 -14.59
CA SER A 409 -3.95 11.40 -15.55
C SER A 409 -3.11 10.34 -14.84
N HIS A 410 -2.98 9.15 -15.42
CA HIS A 410 -2.18 8.07 -14.84
C HIS A 410 -0.90 7.80 -15.63
N ILE A 411 -0.86 8.17 -16.91
CA ILE A 411 0.30 7.94 -17.79
C ILE A 411 1.18 9.18 -17.84
N ASP A 412 0.59 10.34 -18.17
CA ASP A 412 1.30 11.63 -18.29
C ASP A 412 0.98 12.53 -17.09
N TYR A 413 1.13 12.01 -15.88
CA TYR A 413 0.85 12.79 -14.69
C TYR A 413 1.78 14.00 -14.56
N LYS A 414 1.19 15.16 -14.22
CA LYS A 414 1.91 16.39 -13.93
C LYS A 414 1.43 16.96 -12.60
N ALA A 415 2.35 17.09 -11.64
CA ALA A 415 2.06 17.69 -10.34
C ALA A 415 1.79 19.21 -10.44
N ILE A 416 2.30 19.86 -11.49
CA ILE A 416 2.16 21.30 -11.76
C ILE A 416 1.67 21.49 -13.19
N ILE A 417 0.61 22.25 -13.35
CA ILE A 417 -0.02 22.56 -14.64
C ILE A 417 -0.25 24.07 -14.73
N ASN A 418 0.45 24.76 -15.63
CA ASN A 418 0.34 26.20 -15.84
C ASN A 418 0.39 27.02 -14.55
N ASP A 419 1.40 26.78 -13.70
CA ASP A 419 1.58 27.40 -12.38
C ASP A 419 0.47 27.08 -11.36
N CYS A 420 -0.39 26.09 -11.62
CA CYS A 420 -1.38 25.59 -10.68
C CYS A 420 -0.92 24.26 -10.07
N TYR A 421 -1.26 24.02 -8.80
CA TYR A 421 -0.96 22.76 -8.12
C TYR A 421 -2.04 21.72 -8.43
N ASN A 422 -1.65 20.56 -8.93
CA ASN A 422 -2.59 19.48 -9.24
C ASN A 422 -2.94 18.69 -7.98
N LEU A 423 -4.23 18.72 -7.58
CA LEU A 423 -4.73 17.97 -6.43
C LEU A 423 -4.87 16.47 -6.73
N TYR A 424 -5.02 16.10 -8.02
CA TYR A 424 -5.01 14.70 -8.42
C TYR A 424 -3.64 14.09 -8.11
N GLN A 425 -3.63 12.90 -7.55
CA GLN A 425 -2.38 12.24 -7.16
C GLN A 425 -2.01 11.13 -8.15
N PRO A 426 -0.72 10.89 -8.38
CA PRO A 426 -0.31 9.74 -9.17
C PRO A 426 -0.73 8.45 -8.47
N ILE A 427 -0.96 7.39 -9.23
CA ILE A 427 -1.12 6.05 -8.68
C ILE A 427 0.26 5.52 -8.22
N ASN A 428 0.24 4.64 -7.20
CA ASN A 428 1.49 4.13 -6.61
C ASN A 428 2.12 2.98 -7.42
N TYR A 429 1.38 2.43 -8.38
CA TYR A 429 1.78 1.26 -9.16
C TYR A 429 2.29 1.66 -10.53
N VAL A 430 3.32 0.97 -10.99
CA VAL A 430 3.86 1.06 -12.34
C VAL A 430 3.49 -0.21 -13.09
N ALA A 431 3.03 -0.09 -14.33
CA ALA A 431 2.70 -1.24 -15.17
C ALA A 431 3.94 -2.11 -15.44
N GLU A 432 3.87 -3.40 -15.13
CA GLU A 432 4.95 -4.38 -15.33
C GLU A 432 4.52 -5.43 -16.36
N PRO A 433 5.13 -5.45 -17.54
CA PRO A 433 4.85 -6.48 -18.54
C PRO A 433 5.18 -7.89 -18.03
N ASN A 434 4.38 -8.85 -18.45
CA ASN A 434 4.55 -10.27 -18.12
C ASN A 434 4.38 -10.65 -16.63
N ARG A 435 3.99 -9.73 -15.76
CA ARG A 435 3.63 -10.06 -14.39
C ARG A 435 2.26 -10.73 -14.36
N PRO A 436 2.10 -11.91 -13.74
CA PRO A 436 0.81 -12.61 -13.66
C PRO A 436 -0.16 -11.88 -12.72
N TRP A 437 -1.47 -11.99 -13.01
CA TRP A 437 -2.54 -11.37 -12.22
C TRP A 437 -3.79 -12.27 -12.13
N PRO A 438 -3.64 -13.57 -11.76
CA PRO A 438 -4.71 -14.55 -11.83
C PRO A 438 -5.86 -14.28 -10.85
N HIS A 439 -5.60 -13.69 -9.67
CA HIS A 439 -6.65 -13.41 -8.69
C HIS A 439 -7.49 -12.20 -9.11
N ILE A 440 -6.87 -11.17 -9.67
CA ILE A 440 -7.62 -10.04 -10.26
C ILE A 440 -8.45 -10.54 -11.44
N GLN A 441 -7.92 -11.43 -12.29
CA GLN A 441 -8.65 -12.02 -13.40
C GLN A 441 -9.89 -12.76 -12.90
N LYS A 442 -9.75 -13.67 -11.95
CA LYS A 442 -10.86 -14.40 -11.34
C LYS A 442 -11.90 -13.46 -10.74
N LEU A 443 -11.48 -12.41 -10.06
CA LEU A 443 -12.40 -11.41 -9.50
C LEU A 443 -13.15 -10.68 -10.60
N MET A 444 -12.50 -10.26 -11.68
CA MET A 444 -13.13 -9.60 -12.81
C MET A 444 -14.14 -10.52 -13.51
N GLU A 445 -13.76 -11.77 -13.77
CA GLU A 445 -14.65 -12.79 -14.35
C GLU A 445 -15.87 -13.06 -13.46
N HIS A 446 -15.66 -13.10 -12.14
CA HIS A 446 -16.74 -13.31 -11.18
C HIS A 446 -17.73 -12.12 -11.12
N ILE A 447 -17.22 -10.89 -11.07
CA ILE A 447 -18.06 -9.67 -10.99
C ILE A 447 -18.82 -9.42 -12.29
N PHE A 448 -18.17 -9.60 -13.43
CA PHE A 448 -18.74 -9.22 -14.72
C PHE A 448 -19.32 -10.40 -15.52
N GLY A 449 -18.97 -11.65 -15.19
CA GLY A 449 -19.49 -12.84 -15.84
C GLY A 449 -19.43 -12.76 -17.37
N GLU A 450 -20.56 -12.93 -18.03
CA GLU A 450 -20.69 -12.83 -19.51
C GLU A 450 -20.29 -11.45 -20.07
N GLN A 451 -20.28 -10.40 -19.25
CA GLN A 451 -19.88 -9.05 -19.64
C GLN A 451 -18.43 -8.71 -19.22
N VAL A 452 -17.57 -9.69 -18.98
CA VAL A 452 -16.19 -9.47 -18.49
C VAL A 452 -15.37 -8.57 -19.41
N GLU A 453 -15.55 -8.67 -20.74
CA GLU A 453 -14.87 -7.80 -21.70
C GLU A 453 -15.28 -6.33 -21.54
N LEU A 454 -16.56 -6.06 -21.27
CA LEU A 454 -17.03 -4.72 -20.93
C LEU A 454 -16.48 -4.25 -19.58
N GLY A 455 -16.34 -5.16 -18.61
CA GLY A 455 -15.68 -4.91 -17.34
C GLY A 455 -14.22 -4.48 -17.51
N TYR A 456 -13.47 -5.16 -18.37
CA TYR A 456 -12.10 -4.74 -18.73
C TYR A 456 -12.09 -3.41 -19.47
N ASP A 457 -13.02 -3.14 -20.37
CA ASP A 457 -13.15 -1.84 -21.03
C ASP A 457 -13.43 -0.72 -20.00
N TYR A 458 -14.29 -0.98 -19.04
CA TYR A 458 -14.58 -0.05 -17.95
C TYR A 458 -13.32 0.29 -17.15
N MET A 459 -12.54 -0.72 -16.73
CA MET A 459 -11.28 -0.54 -16.01
C MET A 459 -10.23 0.17 -16.88
N GLN A 460 -10.16 -0.18 -18.15
CA GLN A 460 -9.23 0.46 -19.10
C GLN A 460 -9.57 1.93 -19.32
N LEU A 461 -10.85 2.29 -19.41
CA LEU A 461 -11.31 3.68 -19.49
C LEU A 461 -11.00 4.47 -18.22
N LEU A 462 -11.20 3.89 -17.04
CA LEU A 462 -10.77 4.51 -15.77
C LEU A 462 -9.27 4.83 -15.78
N TYR A 463 -8.46 3.94 -16.32
CA TYR A 463 -7.01 4.07 -16.33
C TYR A 463 -6.50 4.99 -17.44
N LEU A 464 -6.95 4.82 -18.70
CA LEU A 464 -6.44 5.55 -19.87
C LEU A 464 -7.18 6.86 -20.15
N LYS A 465 -8.48 6.91 -19.88
CA LYS A 465 -9.35 8.04 -20.20
C LYS A 465 -10.15 8.49 -18.97
N PRO A 466 -9.51 8.90 -17.87
CA PRO A 466 -10.19 9.17 -16.60
C PRO A 466 -11.24 10.30 -16.69
N MET A 467 -11.20 11.15 -17.71
CA MET A 467 -12.22 12.17 -17.97
C MET A 467 -13.46 11.64 -18.66
N GLN A 468 -13.43 10.41 -19.23
CA GLN A 468 -14.58 9.81 -19.91
C GLN A 468 -15.72 9.58 -18.91
N ILE A 469 -16.93 10.00 -19.26
CA ILE A 469 -18.14 9.70 -18.51
C ILE A 469 -18.45 8.21 -18.67
N LEU A 470 -18.72 7.52 -17.55
CA LEU A 470 -19.05 6.10 -17.52
C LEU A 470 -20.39 5.87 -16.78
N PRO A 471 -21.09 4.76 -17.03
CA PRO A 471 -22.30 4.42 -16.29
C PRO A 471 -22.00 4.21 -14.80
N ILE A 472 -23.02 4.40 -13.97
CA ILE A 472 -22.98 4.05 -12.56
C ILE A 472 -23.01 2.52 -12.47
N LEU A 473 -21.92 1.93 -12.00
CA LEU A 473 -21.83 0.48 -11.80
C LEU A 473 -22.52 0.11 -10.49
N CYS A 474 -23.49 -0.81 -10.56
CA CYS A 474 -24.20 -1.28 -9.37
C CYS A 474 -23.99 -2.79 -9.21
N LEU A 475 -23.40 -3.19 -8.11
CA LEU A 475 -23.13 -4.59 -7.75
C LEU A 475 -24.15 -5.02 -6.69
N VAL A 476 -25.04 -5.93 -7.02
CA VAL A 476 -26.15 -6.33 -6.16
C VAL A 476 -26.15 -7.82 -5.86
N SER A 477 -26.51 -8.19 -4.64
CA SER A 477 -26.72 -9.58 -4.23
C SER A 477 -27.49 -9.62 -2.91
N GLN A 478 -28.35 -10.59 -2.71
CA GLN A 478 -29.01 -10.83 -1.42
C GLN A 478 -28.06 -11.51 -0.42
N GLU A 479 -27.06 -12.20 -0.93
CA GLU A 479 -26.14 -13.00 -0.14
C GLU A 479 -24.86 -12.22 0.22
N ARG A 480 -24.17 -12.71 1.24
CA ARG A 480 -22.85 -12.21 1.69
C ARG A 480 -21.74 -13.01 1.01
N GLY A 481 -20.49 -12.53 1.15
CA GLY A 481 -19.33 -13.24 0.59
C GLY A 481 -19.29 -13.27 -0.93
N THR A 482 -19.81 -12.24 -1.60
CA THR A 482 -19.92 -12.16 -3.07
C THR A 482 -18.81 -11.37 -3.74
N GLY A 483 -17.79 -10.88 -3.00
CA GLY A 483 -16.67 -10.13 -3.59
C GLY A 483 -16.97 -8.66 -3.91
N LYS A 484 -18.18 -8.12 -3.66
CA LYS A 484 -18.53 -6.72 -3.94
C LYS A 484 -17.59 -5.73 -3.24
N THR A 485 -17.38 -5.89 -1.93
CA THR A 485 -16.48 -5.04 -1.14
C THR A 485 -15.02 -5.25 -1.56
N THR A 486 -14.63 -6.49 -1.90
CA THR A 486 -13.29 -6.80 -2.43
C THR A 486 -13.02 -6.05 -3.74
N PHE A 487 -14.00 -5.93 -4.61
CA PHE A 487 -13.87 -5.14 -5.84
C PHE A 487 -13.74 -3.64 -5.55
N LEU A 488 -14.50 -3.09 -4.61
CA LEU A 488 -14.31 -1.69 -4.16
C LEU A 488 -12.91 -1.47 -3.57
N ASP A 489 -12.42 -2.42 -2.79
CA ASP A 489 -11.07 -2.35 -2.20
C ASP A 489 -9.98 -2.45 -3.28
N LEU A 490 -10.15 -3.29 -4.31
CA LEU A 490 -9.26 -3.33 -5.48
C LEU A 490 -9.22 -1.97 -6.20
N LEU A 491 -10.37 -1.33 -6.40
CA LEU A 491 -10.42 0.00 -7.00
C LEU A 491 -9.69 1.04 -6.14
N ARG A 492 -9.91 1.00 -4.82
CA ARG A 492 -9.25 1.90 -3.88
C ARG A 492 -7.74 1.67 -3.83
N GLU A 493 -7.28 0.42 -3.84
CA GLU A 493 -5.86 0.08 -3.86
C GLU A 493 -5.21 0.54 -5.17
N THR A 494 -5.86 0.29 -6.30
CA THR A 494 -5.34 0.66 -7.63
C THR A 494 -5.20 2.18 -7.80
N PHE A 495 -6.22 2.95 -7.42
CA PHE A 495 -6.29 4.39 -7.66
C PHE A 495 -5.92 5.24 -6.44
N GLY A 496 -5.62 4.62 -5.31
CA GLY A 496 -5.12 5.26 -4.08
C GLY A 496 -6.04 6.39 -3.61
N ASN A 497 -5.44 7.54 -3.32
CA ASN A 497 -6.17 8.72 -2.82
C ASN A 497 -7.22 9.30 -3.79
N ASN A 498 -7.22 8.85 -5.05
CA ASN A 498 -8.21 9.28 -6.05
C ASN A 498 -9.51 8.46 -5.98
N ALA A 499 -9.54 7.39 -5.19
CA ALA A 499 -10.73 6.59 -4.91
C ALA A 499 -11.11 6.69 -3.43
N ILE A 500 -12.42 6.69 -3.15
CA ILE A 500 -12.94 6.70 -1.78
C ILE A 500 -14.12 5.75 -1.67
N ILE A 501 -14.22 5.07 -0.54
CA ILE A 501 -15.39 4.26 -0.19
C ILE A 501 -16.12 4.99 0.95
N VAL A 502 -17.41 5.23 0.76
CA VAL A 502 -18.26 5.97 1.69
C VAL A 502 -19.53 5.18 2.00
N GLY A 503 -20.21 5.51 3.08
CA GLY A 503 -21.53 4.99 3.39
C GLY A 503 -22.66 5.87 2.83
N ASN A 504 -23.91 5.48 3.11
CA ASN A 504 -25.09 6.23 2.64
C ASN A 504 -25.18 7.66 3.23
N SER A 505 -24.70 7.88 4.45
CA SER A 505 -24.73 9.20 5.11
C SER A 505 -23.91 10.25 4.37
N GLU A 506 -22.75 9.88 3.86
CA GLU A 506 -21.85 10.77 3.16
C GLU A 506 -22.37 11.15 1.77
N ILE A 507 -22.99 10.18 1.06
CA ILE A 507 -23.53 10.43 -0.29
C ILE A 507 -24.83 11.26 -0.21
N THR A 508 -25.58 11.15 0.89
CA THR A 508 -26.80 11.92 1.11
C THR A 508 -26.54 13.33 1.65
N SER A 509 -25.35 13.59 2.19
CA SER A 509 -24.97 14.87 2.76
C SER A 509 -24.96 15.99 1.72
N GLU A 510 -25.40 17.19 2.14
CA GLU A 510 -25.24 18.42 1.32
C GLU A 510 -23.76 18.83 1.16
N PHE A 511 -22.93 18.52 2.17
CA PHE A 511 -21.50 18.79 2.15
C PHE A 511 -20.75 17.69 1.40
N ASN A 512 -20.46 17.94 0.13
CA ASN A 512 -19.87 16.96 -0.78
C ASN A 512 -18.33 17.08 -0.94
N ALA A 513 -17.66 17.88 -0.14
CA ALA A 513 -16.21 18.13 -0.26
C ALA A 513 -15.37 16.84 -0.12
N LEU A 514 -15.88 15.82 0.59
CA LEU A 514 -15.18 14.55 0.76
C LEU A 514 -15.12 13.74 -0.54
N VAL A 515 -16.21 13.72 -1.30
CA VAL A 515 -16.36 12.93 -2.53
C VAL A 515 -15.99 13.73 -3.78
N SER A 516 -16.03 15.06 -3.68
CA SER A 516 -15.73 15.95 -4.80
C SER A 516 -14.26 15.83 -5.24
N GLY A 517 -14.04 15.75 -6.55
CA GLY A 517 -12.69 15.66 -7.13
C GLY A 517 -12.03 14.29 -6.99
N LYS A 518 -12.77 13.26 -6.58
CA LYS A 518 -12.35 11.87 -6.63
C LYS A 518 -12.66 11.27 -7.99
N LEU A 519 -11.81 10.35 -8.46
CA LEU A 519 -12.06 9.59 -9.69
C LEU A 519 -13.18 8.56 -9.46
N ILE A 520 -13.11 7.86 -8.32
CA ILE A 520 -14.04 6.80 -7.96
C ILE A 520 -14.63 7.08 -6.58
N VAL A 521 -15.95 6.98 -6.50
CA VAL A 521 -16.71 6.99 -5.26
C VAL A 521 -17.46 5.67 -5.17
N GLY A 522 -16.93 4.77 -4.34
CA GLY A 522 -17.59 3.53 -3.95
C GLY A 522 -18.59 3.81 -2.82
N VAL A 523 -19.79 3.26 -2.92
CA VAL A 523 -20.78 3.30 -1.85
C VAL A 523 -21.08 1.88 -1.43
N ASP A 524 -20.66 1.51 -0.22
CA ASP A 524 -20.95 0.19 0.32
C ASP A 524 -22.28 0.21 1.08
N GLU A 525 -23.03 -0.89 1.00
CA GLU A 525 -24.35 -1.06 1.59
C GLU A 525 -25.39 0.00 1.14
N THR A 526 -25.45 0.27 -0.18
CA THR A 526 -26.38 1.27 -0.72
C THR A 526 -27.83 0.91 -0.46
N SER A 527 -28.58 1.83 0.13
CA SER A 527 -30.04 1.78 0.35
C SER A 527 -30.62 3.18 0.13
N LEU A 528 -31.05 3.48 -1.09
CA LEU A 528 -31.55 4.79 -1.52
C LEU A 528 -32.99 4.71 -2.06
N GLU A 529 -33.72 3.64 -1.77
CA GLU A 529 -35.08 3.39 -2.28
C GLU A 529 -36.07 4.48 -1.94
N ASP A 530 -35.98 5.05 -0.73
CA ASP A 530 -36.88 6.10 -0.23
C ASP A 530 -36.37 7.52 -0.53
N ASN A 531 -35.22 7.67 -1.17
CA ASN A 531 -34.58 8.97 -1.38
C ASN A 531 -34.39 9.31 -2.86
N THR A 532 -35.51 9.60 -3.54
CA THR A 532 -35.52 10.00 -4.95
C THR A 532 -34.63 11.22 -5.23
N LYS A 533 -34.54 12.17 -4.27
CA LYS A 533 -33.66 13.36 -4.41
C LYS A 533 -32.18 12.98 -4.53
N VAL A 534 -31.72 12.02 -3.73
CA VAL A 534 -30.33 11.56 -3.77
C VAL A 534 -30.07 10.81 -5.06
N THR A 535 -31.00 9.97 -5.52
CA THR A 535 -30.90 9.27 -6.79
C THR A 535 -30.78 10.24 -7.96
N GLU A 536 -31.65 11.24 -8.03
CA GLU A 536 -31.59 12.26 -9.10
C GLU A 536 -30.29 13.07 -9.02
N ARG A 537 -29.81 13.38 -7.82
CA ARG A 537 -28.51 14.01 -7.63
C ARG A 537 -27.35 13.14 -8.14
N LEU A 538 -27.34 11.83 -7.85
CA LEU A 538 -26.35 10.89 -8.38
C LEU A 538 -26.37 10.83 -9.90
N LYS A 539 -27.55 10.74 -10.51
CA LYS A 539 -27.73 10.78 -11.95
C LYS A 539 -27.20 12.07 -12.58
N MET A 540 -27.46 13.22 -11.95
CA MET A 540 -26.92 14.50 -12.37
C MET A 540 -25.39 14.52 -12.25
N MET A 541 -24.84 14.15 -11.09
CA MET A 541 -23.41 14.17 -10.82
C MET A 541 -22.62 13.21 -11.69
N SER A 542 -23.19 12.03 -12.06
CA SER A 542 -22.52 11.06 -12.93
C SER A 542 -22.31 11.55 -14.35
N THR A 543 -23.10 12.55 -14.82
CA THR A 543 -23.09 13.03 -16.20
C THR A 543 -22.72 14.50 -16.38
N ALA A 544 -22.70 15.28 -15.29
CA ALA A 544 -22.33 16.69 -15.33
C ALA A 544 -20.82 16.84 -15.60
N LYS A 545 -20.43 17.81 -16.42
CA LYS A 545 -19.01 18.19 -16.63
C LYS A 545 -18.45 18.97 -15.48
N LYS A 546 -19.30 19.73 -14.77
CA LYS A 546 -18.93 20.52 -13.59
C LYS A 546 -19.95 20.30 -12.49
N VAL A 547 -19.51 20.32 -11.27
CA VAL A 547 -20.36 20.16 -10.09
C VAL A 547 -20.01 21.21 -9.02
N PRO A 548 -21.02 21.68 -8.26
CA PRO A 548 -20.76 22.56 -7.15
C PRO A 548 -20.08 21.78 -6.01
N MET A 549 -18.98 22.33 -5.50
CA MET A 549 -18.32 21.84 -4.29
C MET A 549 -18.61 22.78 -3.13
N GLN A 550 -19.15 22.25 -2.05
CA GLN A 550 -19.41 23.00 -0.84
C GLN A 550 -18.55 22.49 0.31
N ARG A 551 -17.70 23.39 0.85
CA ARG A 551 -16.96 23.16 2.10
C ARG A 551 -17.66 23.89 3.24
N LYS A 552 -17.65 23.29 4.44
CA LYS A 552 -18.21 23.94 5.63
C LYS A 552 -17.57 25.32 5.86
N GLY A 553 -18.36 26.38 5.82
CA GLY A 553 -17.92 27.76 6.06
C GLY A 553 -17.21 28.45 4.88
N LYS A 554 -17.32 27.91 3.65
CA LYS A 554 -16.86 28.57 2.41
C LYS A 554 -17.99 28.63 1.40
N ASP A 555 -17.92 29.61 0.48
CA ASP A 555 -18.85 29.74 -0.64
C ASP A 555 -18.76 28.53 -1.59
N HIS A 556 -19.81 28.33 -2.38
CA HIS A 556 -19.85 27.30 -3.42
C HIS A 556 -18.81 27.59 -4.49
N GLU A 557 -17.99 26.59 -4.79
CA GLU A 557 -17.02 26.62 -5.89
C GLU A 557 -17.43 25.58 -6.93
N GLU A 558 -17.43 25.95 -8.22
CA GLU A 558 -17.70 25.02 -9.31
C GLU A 558 -16.39 24.34 -9.72
N ILE A 559 -16.35 23.00 -9.65
CA ILE A 559 -15.17 22.20 -10.03
C ILE A 559 -15.46 21.28 -11.21
N GLU A 560 -14.43 20.97 -12.00
CA GLU A 560 -14.50 19.95 -13.05
C GLU A 560 -14.84 18.59 -12.44
N ASN A 561 -15.77 17.89 -13.08
CA ASN A 561 -16.26 16.60 -12.62
C ASN A 561 -15.78 15.47 -13.54
N PHE A 562 -15.15 14.49 -12.95
CA PHE A 562 -14.74 13.24 -13.60
C PHE A 562 -15.01 12.02 -12.72
N THR A 563 -15.90 12.16 -11.74
CA THR A 563 -16.22 11.11 -10.77
C THR A 563 -17.06 9.99 -11.39
N LYS A 564 -16.72 8.75 -11.06
CA LYS A 564 -17.48 7.53 -11.35
C LYS A 564 -18.01 6.95 -10.05
N TYR A 565 -19.22 6.46 -10.09
CA TYR A 565 -19.88 5.88 -8.92
C TYR A 565 -19.98 4.37 -9.07
N VAL A 566 -19.60 3.66 -8.01
CA VAL A 566 -19.76 2.21 -7.87
C VAL A 566 -20.58 1.95 -6.62
N LEU A 567 -21.77 1.41 -6.79
CA LEU A 567 -22.74 1.18 -5.72
C LEU A 567 -22.82 -0.31 -5.41
N CYS A 568 -22.64 -0.71 -4.14
CA CYS A 568 -22.83 -2.08 -3.68
C CYS A 568 -24.08 -2.16 -2.81
N SER A 569 -24.94 -3.15 -3.04
CA SER A 569 -26.15 -3.33 -2.23
C SER A 569 -26.43 -4.81 -1.98
N ASN A 570 -27.02 -5.07 -0.78
CA ASN A 570 -27.56 -6.38 -0.45
C ASN A 570 -29.07 -6.51 -0.81
N ASN A 571 -29.62 -5.51 -1.50
CA ASN A 571 -30.98 -5.54 -2.06
C ASN A 571 -30.91 -5.47 -3.58
N GLU A 572 -31.39 -6.51 -4.27
CA GLU A 572 -31.30 -6.62 -5.73
C GLU A 572 -32.34 -5.75 -6.45
N THR A 573 -33.47 -5.45 -5.83
CA THR A 573 -34.65 -4.94 -6.53
C THR A 573 -35.14 -3.58 -6.06
N ARG A 574 -34.61 -3.06 -4.93
CA ARG A 574 -35.09 -1.82 -4.32
C ARG A 574 -34.01 -0.93 -3.74
N PHE A 575 -32.75 -1.09 -4.14
CA PHE A 575 -31.65 -0.32 -3.55
C PHE A 575 -31.58 1.15 -4.04
N ILE A 576 -32.13 1.43 -5.21
CA ILE A 576 -32.13 2.76 -5.83
C ILE A 576 -33.41 2.93 -6.68
N TYR A 577 -33.91 4.18 -6.78
CA TYR A 577 -35.05 4.49 -7.63
C TYR A 577 -34.63 4.64 -9.10
N THR A 578 -35.29 3.91 -10.02
CA THR A 578 -35.06 4.03 -11.45
C THR A 578 -36.39 4.16 -12.23
N GLN A 579 -36.35 4.86 -13.34
CA GLN A 579 -37.43 4.93 -14.30
C GLN A 579 -37.23 3.90 -15.40
N GLU A 580 -38.29 3.62 -16.21
CA GLU A 580 -38.24 2.59 -17.24
C GLU A 580 -37.22 2.93 -18.35
N ASP A 581 -37.09 4.23 -18.68
CA ASP A 581 -36.20 4.77 -19.71
C ASP A 581 -34.76 5.08 -19.17
N GLU A 582 -34.45 4.65 -17.94
CA GLU A 582 -33.14 4.94 -17.32
C GLU A 582 -32.01 4.14 -17.99
N VAL A 583 -30.97 4.83 -18.42
CA VAL A 583 -29.82 4.29 -19.18
C VAL A 583 -28.46 4.52 -18.51
N ARG A 584 -28.44 5.09 -17.28
CA ARG A 584 -27.20 5.46 -16.59
C ARG A 584 -26.66 4.37 -15.67
N PHE A 585 -27.47 3.36 -15.35
CA PHE A 585 -27.10 2.30 -14.42
C PHE A 585 -26.68 1.03 -15.17
N TRP A 586 -25.56 0.49 -14.78
CA TRP A 586 -25.12 -0.86 -15.15
C TRP A 586 -25.22 -1.74 -13.93
N VAL A 587 -26.25 -2.57 -13.84
CA VAL A 587 -26.55 -3.37 -12.65
C VAL A 587 -26.10 -4.80 -12.87
N ARG A 588 -25.19 -5.27 -12.01
CA ARG A 588 -24.69 -6.64 -12.02
C ARG A 588 -25.17 -7.38 -10.77
N LYS A 589 -25.86 -8.49 -10.97
CA LYS A 589 -26.13 -9.44 -9.89
C LYS A 589 -24.91 -10.32 -9.72
N ILE A 590 -24.42 -10.41 -8.48
CA ILE A 590 -23.21 -11.15 -8.13
C ILE A 590 -23.59 -12.35 -7.29
N ASP A 591 -23.16 -13.53 -7.69
CA ASP A 591 -23.34 -14.77 -6.94
C ASP A 591 -22.33 -14.88 -5.79
N PRO A 592 -22.56 -15.71 -4.75
CA PRO A 592 -21.59 -15.99 -3.71
C PRO A 592 -20.32 -16.63 -4.27
N ILE A 593 -19.16 -16.24 -3.70
CA ILE A 593 -17.90 -16.95 -3.96
C ILE A 593 -17.96 -18.30 -3.22
N PRO A 594 -17.70 -19.44 -3.88
CA PRO A 594 -17.64 -20.73 -3.21
C PRO A 594 -16.63 -20.72 -2.05
N GLU A 595 -16.94 -21.39 -0.94
CA GLU A 595 -16.05 -21.43 0.24
C GLU A 595 -14.63 -21.92 -0.08
N GLU A 596 -14.51 -22.84 -1.04
CA GLU A 596 -13.24 -23.39 -1.53
C GLU A 596 -12.39 -22.38 -2.30
N ASP A 597 -13.00 -21.33 -2.87
CA ASP A 597 -12.32 -20.25 -3.61
C ASP A 597 -12.11 -18.99 -2.74
N ALA A 598 -12.64 -18.99 -1.52
CA ALA A 598 -12.53 -17.85 -0.60
C ALA A 598 -11.11 -17.75 0.00
N ILE A 599 -10.43 -16.64 -0.28
CA ILE A 599 -9.12 -16.32 0.29
C ILE A 599 -9.32 -15.29 1.40
N PRO A 600 -9.06 -15.61 2.70
CA PRO A 600 -9.40 -14.74 3.83
C PRO A 600 -8.73 -13.36 3.80
N ASP A 601 -7.50 -13.25 3.29
CA ASP A 601 -6.75 -11.99 3.19
C ASP A 601 -6.24 -11.81 1.74
N ILE A 602 -7.17 -11.60 0.83
CA ILE A 602 -6.87 -11.49 -0.61
C ILE A 602 -6.24 -10.14 -0.99
N LEU A 603 -6.45 -9.06 -0.23
CA LEU A 603 -6.04 -7.71 -0.63
C LEU A 603 -4.53 -7.54 -0.85
N PRO A 604 -3.63 -8.07 -0.01
CA PRO A 604 -2.19 -8.02 -0.29
C PRO A 604 -1.81 -8.71 -1.60
N ILE A 605 -2.48 -9.84 -1.92
CA ILE A 605 -2.24 -10.60 -3.17
C ILE A 605 -2.69 -9.76 -4.37
N LEU A 606 -3.88 -9.16 -4.31
CA LEU A 606 -4.37 -8.27 -5.36
C LEU A 606 -3.43 -7.07 -5.55
N GLY A 607 -2.90 -6.49 -4.45
CA GLY A 607 -1.93 -5.39 -4.52
C GLY A 607 -0.65 -5.77 -5.27
N GLU A 608 -0.14 -6.99 -5.08
CA GLU A 608 1.01 -7.51 -5.81
C GLU A 608 0.72 -7.73 -7.31
N GLU A 609 -0.51 -8.00 -7.69
CA GLU A 609 -0.93 -8.26 -9.06
C GLU A 609 -1.30 -7.00 -9.87
N ILE A 610 -1.60 -5.87 -9.20
CA ILE A 610 -1.97 -4.62 -9.87
C ILE A 610 -0.99 -4.22 -10.99
N PRO A 611 0.35 -4.27 -10.84
CA PRO A 611 1.27 -3.89 -11.91
C PRO A 611 1.09 -4.71 -13.20
N GLY A 612 0.83 -6.01 -13.08
CA GLY A 612 0.54 -6.89 -14.21
C GLY A 612 -0.79 -6.56 -14.86
N PHE A 613 -1.82 -6.33 -14.06
CA PHE A 613 -3.14 -5.93 -14.54
C PHE A 613 -3.11 -4.58 -15.26
N LEU A 614 -2.39 -3.59 -14.74
CA LEU A 614 -2.19 -2.30 -15.43
C LEU A 614 -1.48 -2.46 -16.77
N SER A 615 -0.50 -3.35 -16.86
CA SER A 615 0.18 -3.67 -18.13
C SER A 615 -0.77 -4.32 -19.14
N PHE A 616 -1.64 -5.22 -18.68
CA PHE A 616 -2.70 -5.78 -19.51
C PHE A 616 -3.65 -4.68 -20.04
N LEU A 617 -4.12 -3.77 -19.17
CA LEU A 617 -4.98 -2.65 -19.56
C LEU A 617 -4.33 -1.69 -20.56
N LEU A 618 -2.99 -1.54 -20.52
CA LEU A 618 -2.24 -0.74 -21.49
C LEU A 618 -2.17 -1.39 -22.89
N SER A 619 -2.03 -2.71 -22.94
CA SER A 619 -1.71 -3.45 -24.16
C SER A 619 -2.93 -4.02 -24.89
N ARG A 620 -4.04 -4.27 -24.17
CA ARG A 620 -5.23 -4.87 -24.79
C ARG A 620 -5.98 -3.89 -25.72
N GLN A 621 -6.58 -4.42 -26.76
CA GLN A 621 -7.56 -3.67 -27.54
C GLN A 621 -8.90 -3.69 -26.81
N MET A 622 -9.55 -2.54 -26.71
CA MET A 622 -10.89 -2.43 -26.16
C MET A 622 -11.90 -3.25 -27.00
N HIS A 623 -12.82 -3.92 -26.31
CA HIS A 623 -13.92 -4.62 -26.96
C HIS A 623 -14.83 -3.60 -27.70
N ILE A 624 -15.20 -2.50 -27.03
CA ILE A 624 -15.88 -1.35 -27.64
C ILE A 624 -14.84 -0.27 -27.95
N ARG A 625 -14.42 -0.18 -29.20
CA ARG A 625 -13.30 0.67 -29.65
C ARG A 625 -13.64 2.16 -29.68
N GLU A 626 -14.90 2.49 -29.94
CA GLU A 626 -15.38 3.86 -30.10
C GLU A 626 -16.61 4.10 -29.21
N PRO A 627 -16.78 5.32 -28.68
CA PRO A 627 -17.93 5.63 -27.83
C PRO A 627 -19.23 5.51 -28.59
N GLN A 628 -20.13 4.65 -28.14
CA GLN A 628 -21.45 4.44 -28.70
C GLN A 628 -22.50 5.36 -28.05
N SER A 629 -22.19 5.91 -26.89
CA SER A 629 -22.97 6.93 -26.19
C SER A 629 -22.05 7.92 -25.47
N ARG A 630 -22.64 8.95 -24.85
CA ARG A 630 -21.86 9.87 -23.98
C ARG A 630 -21.17 9.16 -22.81
N MET A 631 -21.66 7.96 -22.41
CA MET A 631 -21.11 7.12 -21.34
C MET A 631 -20.26 5.96 -21.86
N TRP A 632 -19.80 6.04 -23.10
CA TRP A 632 -19.04 5.05 -23.87
C TRP A 632 -19.88 3.88 -24.36
N PHE A 633 -20.52 3.13 -23.47
CA PHE A 633 -21.34 1.97 -23.77
C PHE A 633 -22.74 2.37 -24.30
N SER A 634 -23.31 1.60 -25.19
CA SER A 634 -24.73 1.76 -25.56
C SER A 634 -25.65 1.30 -24.42
N PRO A 635 -26.88 1.76 -24.33
CA PRO A 635 -27.84 1.21 -23.38
C PRO A 635 -28.02 -0.31 -23.49
N ALA A 636 -27.94 -0.87 -24.69
CA ALA A 636 -28.06 -2.31 -24.93
C ALA A 636 -26.85 -3.09 -24.36
N ASP A 637 -25.63 -2.53 -24.40
CA ASP A 637 -24.45 -3.21 -23.87
C ASP A 637 -24.52 -3.40 -22.36
N ILE A 638 -25.10 -2.45 -21.63
CA ILE A 638 -25.19 -2.45 -20.16
C ILE A 638 -26.55 -2.90 -19.64
N GLU A 639 -27.49 -3.27 -20.54
CA GLU A 639 -28.77 -3.85 -20.14
C GLU A 639 -28.56 -5.27 -19.64
N THR A 640 -28.96 -5.54 -18.41
CA THR A 640 -28.83 -6.84 -17.75
C THR A 640 -30.17 -7.27 -17.21
N GLU A 641 -30.34 -8.58 -16.99
CA GLU A 641 -31.53 -9.11 -16.34
C GLU A 641 -31.81 -8.46 -15.00
N ALA A 642 -30.74 -8.16 -14.22
CA ALA A 642 -30.84 -7.48 -12.95
C ALA A 642 -31.36 -6.05 -13.08
N LEU A 643 -30.96 -5.30 -14.12
CA LEU A 643 -31.45 -3.96 -14.40
C LEU A 643 -32.95 -4.03 -14.82
N ILE A 644 -33.33 -4.97 -15.67
CA ILE A 644 -34.71 -5.18 -16.10
C ILE A 644 -35.59 -5.50 -14.88
N LYS A 645 -35.19 -6.42 -14.02
CA LYS A 645 -35.90 -6.74 -12.78
C LYS A 645 -36.01 -5.55 -11.82
N LEU A 646 -34.94 -4.74 -11.69
CA LEU A 646 -34.98 -3.51 -10.89
C LEU A 646 -36.03 -2.52 -11.42
N LYS A 647 -36.07 -2.27 -12.74
CA LYS A 647 -37.05 -1.39 -13.40
C LYS A 647 -38.48 -1.90 -13.19
N GLN A 648 -38.72 -3.18 -13.41
CA GLN A 648 -40.03 -3.80 -13.24
C GLN A 648 -40.59 -3.72 -11.83
N ASN A 649 -39.73 -3.89 -10.83
CA ASN A 649 -40.13 -3.85 -9.41
C ASN A 649 -40.45 -2.44 -8.91
N GLN A 650 -40.10 -1.41 -9.65
CA GLN A 650 -40.30 0.00 -9.25
C GLN A 650 -41.45 0.68 -10.00
N GLN A 651 -42.10 -0.05 -10.90
CA GLN A 651 -43.33 0.47 -11.52
C GLN A 651 -44.38 0.72 -10.41
N PRO A 652 -45.17 1.81 -10.51
CA PRO A 652 -46.28 2.03 -9.60
C PRO A 652 -47.19 0.82 -9.56
N LYS A 653 -47.59 0.36 -8.37
CA LYS A 653 -48.49 -0.79 -8.21
C LYS A 653 -49.69 -0.75 -9.18
N PRO A 654 -50.36 0.42 -9.38
CA PRO A 654 -51.44 0.54 -10.35
C PRO A 654 -51.02 0.22 -11.80
N VAL A 655 -49.82 0.65 -12.21
CA VAL A 655 -49.28 0.41 -13.55
C VAL A 655 -49.02 -1.07 -13.77
N LYS A 656 -48.42 -1.73 -12.78
CA LYS A 656 -48.18 -3.17 -12.81
C LYS A 656 -49.52 -3.95 -12.88
N ALA A 657 -50.45 -3.61 -12.02
CA ALA A 657 -51.79 -4.26 -12.02
C ALA A 657 -52.53 -4.08 -13.36
N ILE A 658 -52.38 -2.92 -14.03
CA ILE A 658 -52.93 -2.69 -15.37
C ILE A 658 -52.21 -3.58 -16.39
N LYS A 659 -50.88 -3.61 -16.39
CA LYS A 659 -50.09 -4.45 -17.33
C LYS A 659 -50.46 -5.92 -17.21
N ASP A 660 -50.44 -6.44 -15.98
CA ASP A 660 -50.75 -7.86 -15.73
C ASP A 660 -52.17 -8.22 -16.17
N ARG A 661 -53.14 -7.39 -15.86
CA ARG A 661 -54.54 -7.67 -16.26
C ARG A 661 -54.79 -7.56 -17.77
N ILE A 662 -54.13 -6.62 -18.45
CA ILE A 662 -54.23 -6.47 -19.90
C ILE A 662 -53.52 -7.62 -20.62
N HIS A 663 -52.37 -8.05 -20.13
CA HIS A 663 -51.66 -9.24 -20.60
C HIS A 663 -52.56 -10.48 -20.52
N ASP A 664 -53.16 -10.75 -19.36
CA ASP A 664 -54.08 -11.85 -19.15
C ASP A 664 -55.30 -11.75 -20.12
N LEU A 665 -55.83 -10.53 -20.33
CA LEU A 665 -56.96 -10.29 -21.21
C LEU A 665 -56.65 -10.70 -22.65
N PHE A 666 -55.46 -10.40 -23.18
CA PHE A 666 -55.07 -10.80 -24.53
C PHE A 666 -54.87 -12.31 -24.67
N LEU A 667 -54.41 -12.99 -23.61
CA LEU A 667 -54.28 -14.46 -23.65
C LEU A 667 -55.63 -15.15 -23.48
N GLU A 668 -56.51 -14.61 -22.63
CA GLU A 668 -57.85 -15.17 -22.37
C GLU A 668 -58.79 -14.95 -23.57
N PHE A 669 -58.72 -13.76 -24.17
CA PHE A 669 -59.54 -13.37 -25.32
C PHE A 669 -58.65 -12.76 -26.41
N PRO A 670 -58.07 -13.58 -27.31
CA PRO A 670 -57.18 -13.11 -28.36
C PRO A 670 -57.82 -12.04 -29.26
N ALA A 671 -57.13 -10.89 -29.38
CA ALA A 671 -57.49 -9.74 -30.22
C ALA A 671 -56.18 -9.00 -30.62
N GLU A 672 -56.20 -8.26 -31.74
CA GLU A 672 -55.05 -7.40 -32.12
C GLU A 672 -54.96 -6.17 -31.23
N GLU A 673 -56.10 -5.57 -30.90
CA GLU A 673 -56.20 -4.40 -30.04
C GLU A 673 -57.47 -4.39 -29.18
N TYR A 674 -57.40 -3.74 -28.04
CA TYR A 674 -58.55 -3.42 -27.20
C TYR A 674 -58.69 -1.92 -27.03
N LEU A 675 -59.91 -1.43 -27.05
CA LEU A 675 -60.28 -0.08 -26.74
C LEU A 675 -61.00 -0.07 -25.37
N ILE A 676 -60.31 0.37 -24.33
CA ILE A 676 -60.77 0.25 -22.94
C ILE A 676 -60.90 1.63 -22.29
N SER A 677 -62.05 1.92 -21.64
CA SER A 677 -62.22 3.13 -20.85
C SER A 677 -61.64 2.99 -19.44
N VAL A 678 -61.33 4.13 -18.80
CA VAL A 678 -60.89 4.15 -17.42
C VAL A 678 -61.90 3.52 -16.48
N ASN A 679 -63.20 3.68 -16.73
CA ASN A 679 -64.28 3.09 -15.92
C ASN A 679 -64.26 1.55 -15.96
N ILE A 680 -64.03 0.99 -17.14
CA ILE A 680 -63.91 -0.46 -17.34
C ILE A 680 -62.64 -0.98 -16.67
N LEU A 681 -61.50 -0.27 -16.82
CA LEU A 681 -60.28 -0.64 -16.10
C LEU A 681 -60.49 -0.70 -14.57
N LYS A 682 -61.20 0.27 -13.99
CA LYS A 682 -61.57 0.24 -12.59
C LYS A 682 -62.43 -0.94 -12.18
N GLN A 683 -63.29 -1.41 -13.09
CA GLN A 683 -64.11 -2.59 -12.82
C GLN A 683 -63.31 -3.89 -12.90
N MET A 684 -62.34 -3.94 -13.81
CA MET A 684 -61.53 -5.12 -14.03
C MET A 684 -60.37 -5.29 -13.02
N ILE A 685 -59.93 -4.20 -12.43
CA ILE A 685 -58.71 -4.16 -11.58
C ILE A 685 -59.02 -3.58 -10.23
N PRO A 686 -59.15 -4.42 -9.18
CA PRO A 686 -59.49 -3.96 -7.82
C PRO A 686 -58.48 -2.93 -7.26
N ASP A 687 -57.23 -3.08 -7.61
CA ASP A 687 -56.13 -2.25 -7.06
C ASP A 687 -56.20 -0.77 -7.50
N ILE A 688 -56.92 -0.46 -8.58
CA ILE A 688 -57.05 0.91 -9.06
C ILE A 688 -58.43 1.52 -8.82
N GLN A 689 -59.37 0.77 -8.24
CA GLN A 689 -60.77 1.24 -8.03
C GLN A 689 -60.84 2.53 -7.22
N ARG A 690 -59.99 2.71 -6.22
CA ARG A 690 -59.95 3.88 -5.32
C ARG A 690 -59.22 5.10 -5.92
N LEU A 691 -58.53 4.94 -7.04
CA LEU A 691 -57.81 6.03 -7.70
C LEU A 691 -58.77 6.97 -8.43
N THR A 692 -58.40 8.23 -8.58
CA THR A 692 -59.12 9.17 -9.43
C THR A 692 -58.96 8.79 -10.89
N SER A 693 -59.94 9.13 -11.73
CA SER A 693 -59.85 8.86 -13.16
C SER A 693 -58.69 9.60 -13.84
N ASP A 694 -58.38 10.79 -13.36
CA ASP A 694 -57.25 11.59 -13.85
C ASP A 694 -55.90 10.93 -13.52
N ALA A 695 -55.70 10.41 -12.30
CA ALA A 695 -54.52 9.69 -11.90
C ALA A 695 -54.32 8.43 -12.80
N ILE A 696 -55.39 7.70 -13.09
CA ILE A 696 -55.31 6.53 -14.02
C ILE A 696 -54.97 7.00 -15.43
N CYS A 697 -55.58 8.08 -15.93
CA CYS A 697 -55.23 8.66 -17.23
C CYS A 697 -53.75 9.04 -17.31
N ASP A 698 -53.18 9.60 -16.23
CA ASP A 698 -51.77 9.95 -16.18
C ASP A 698 -50.88 8.69 -16.23
N TYR A 699 -51.20 7.64 -15.47
CA TYR A 699 -50.50 6.34 -15.59
C TYR A 699 -50.54 5.76 -16.99
N LEU A 700 -51.72 5.80 -17.66
CA LEU A 700 -51.86 5.28 -19.01
C LEU A 700 -51.07 6.07 -20.05
N LYS A 701 -51.01 7.41 -19.91
CA LYS A 701 -50.30 8.28 -20.85
C LYS A 701 -48.81 8.35 -20.58
N VAL A 702 -48.42 8.51 -19.32
CA VAL A 702 -47.02 8.78 -18.92
C VAL A 702 -46.22 7.49 -18.78
N ASN A 703 -46.81 6.47 -18.12
CA ASN A 703 -46.06 5.24 -17.81
C ASN A 703 -46.28 4.13 -18.86
N LEU A 704 -47.43 4.11 -19.50
CA LEU A 704 -47.75 3.10 -20.54
C LEU A 704 -47.72 3.68 -21.96
N HIS A 705 -47.48 4.97 -22.12
CA HIS A 705 -47.39 5.70 -23.38
C HIS A 705 -48.61 5.49 -24.30
N LEU A 706 -49.77 5.18 -23.71
CA LEU A 706 -50.99 4.89 -24.48
C LEU A 706 -51.67 6.17 -24.96
N SER A 707 -52.21 6.11 -26.17
CA SER A 707 -52.95 7.20 -26.78
C SER A 707 -54.47 7.04 -26.58
N VAL A 708 -55.17 8.17 -26.46
CA VAL A 708 -56.63 8.19 -26.47
C VAL A 708 -57.10 7.99 -27.89
N ALA A 709 -58.05 7.12 -28.08
CA ALA A 709 -58.69 6.92 -29.39
C ALA A 709 -59.41 8.20 -29.87
N LEU A 710 -58.98 8.70 -31.01
CA LEU A 710 -59.53 9.90 -31.65
C LEU A 710 -60.21 9.52 -32.96
N THR A 711 -61.33 10.20 -33.31
CA THR A 711 -61.89 10.16 -34.64
C THR A 711 -61.98 11.63 -35.07
N ASP A 712 -61.39 11.96 -36.23
CA ASP A 712 -61.32 13.32 -36.78
C ASP A 712 -60.79 14.38 -35.80
N GLY A 713 -59.77 13.99 -34.95
CA GLY A 713 -59.17 14.88 -33.99
C GLY A 713 -60.03 15.18 -32.74
N ILE A 714 -61.21 14.62 -32.64
CA ILE A 714 -62.11 14.80 -31.49
C ILE A 714 -62.25 13.45 -30.77
N ALA A 715 -62.10 13.41 -29.45
CA ALA A 715 -62.34 12.23 -28.64
C ALA A 715 -63.85 11.88 -28.71
N LYS A 716 -64.19 10.92 -29.55
CA LYS A 716 -65.59 10.41 -29.70
C LYS A 716 -65.85 9.32 -28.67
N THR A 717 -67.06 9.39 -28.09
CA THR A 717 -67.66 8.30 -27.34
C THR A 717 -67.99 7.17 -28.32
N LYS A 718 -67.17 6.09 -28.30
CA LYS A 718 -67.57 4.82 -28.99
C LYS A 718 -67.99 3.84 -27.91
N TYR A 719 -68.95 2.95 -28.32
CA TYR A 719 -69.27 1.79 -27.48
C TYR A 719 -68.01 0.89 -27.42
N LEU A 720 -67.44 0.76 -26.22
CA LEU A 720 -66.29 -0.09 -25.98
C LEU A 720 -66.83 -1.50 -25.67
N LYS A 721 -66.37 -2.50 -26.40
CA LYS A 721 -66.75 -3.89 -26.16
C LYS A 721 -65.57 -4.62 -25.62
N ILE A 722 -65.68 -5.08 -24.36
CA ILE A 722 -64.66 -5.92 -23.71
C ILE A 722 -65.33 -7.26 -23.41
N PRO A 723 -64.76 -8.38 -23.88
CA PRO A 723 -65.32 -9.69 -23.61
C PRO A 723 -65.19 -10.02 -22.08
N TYR A 724 -66.19 -10.70 -21.59
CA TYR A 724 -66.15 -11.38 -20.30
C TYR A 724 -66.87 -12.69 -20.42
N SER A 725 -66.47 -13.71 -19.70
CA SER A 725 -67.10 -15.01 -19.70
C SER A 725 -67.98 -15.19 -18.46
N PHE A 726 -69.17 -15.78 -18.63
CA PHE A 726 -69.93 -16.24 -17.52
C PHE A 726 -70.47 -17.65 -17.83
N GLU A 727 -70.66 -18.43 -16.78
CA GLU A 727 -71.26 -19.77 -16.88
C GLU A 727 -72.76 -19.65 -17.01
N SER A 728 -73.26 -20.23 -18.07
CA SER A 728 -74.72 -20.28 -18.29
C SER A 728 -75.34 -21.38 -17.43
N SER A 729 -76.67 -21.34 -17.26
CA SER A 729 -77.48 -22.37 -16.58
C SER A 729 -77.19 -23.81 -17.02
N ASP A 730 -76.66 -23.98 -18.25
CA ASP A 730 -76.36 -25.26 -18.84
C ASP A 730 -74.91 -25.70 -18.74
N GLY A 731 -74.15 -24.97 -17.91
CA GLY A 731 -72.71 -25.24 -17.66
C GLY A 731 -71.74 -24.81 -18.79
N ASN A 732 -72.22 -24.11 -19.78
CA ASN A 732 -71.44 -23.61 -20.91
C ASN A 732 -70.95 -22.18 -20.63
N TYR A 733 -69.70 -21.88 -20.91
CA TYR A 733 -69.17 -20.52 -20.84
C TYR A 733 -69.59 -19.73 -22.09
N ILE A 734 -70.33 -18.62 -21.83
CA ILE A 734 -70.75 -17.69 -22.86
C ILE A 734 -69.91 -16.44 -22.80
N THR A 735 -69.29 -16.03 -23.91
CA THR A 735 -68.57 -14.79 -24.01
C THR A 735 -69.50 -13.64 -24.30
N CYS A 736 -69.58 -12.68 -23.39
CA CYS A 736 -70.35 -11.45 -23.59
C CYS A 736 -69.40 -10.26 -23.72
N TYR A 737 -69.95 -9.09 -24.03
CA TYR A 737 -69.14 -7.88 -24.20
C TYR A 737 -69.72 -6.76 -23.37
N HIS A 738 -68.86 -6.12 -22.53
CA HIS A 738 -69.16 -4.89 -21.84
C HIS A 738 -69.36 -3.76 -22.86
N LYS A 739 -70.39 -2.96 -22.67
CA LYS A 739 -70.61 -1.74 -23.44
C LYS A 739 -70.50 -0.55 -22.52
N ASP A 740 -69.59 0.38 -22.81
CA ASP A 740 -69.41 1.62 -22.06
C ASP A 740 -69.35 2.82 -23.02
N ARG A 741 -69.63 4.00 -22.47
CA ARG A 741 -69.48 5.30 -23.13
C ARG A 741 -68.39 6.07 -22.47
N GLY A 742 -67.26 6.38 -23.12
CA GLY A 742 -66.19 7.17 -22.53
C GLY A 742 -65.00 7.30 -23.44
N LYS A 743 -64.04 8.11 -23.00
CA LYS A 743 -62.73 8.16 -23.64
C LYS A 743 -62.04 6.84 -23.43
N GLY A 744 -61.73 6.15 -24.52
CA GLY A 744 -61.01 4.89 -24.48
C GLY A 744 -59.54 5.06 -24.81
N PHE A 745 -58.71 4.24 -24.20
CA PHE A 745 -57.29 4.06 -24.51
C PHE A 745 -57.13 2.81 -25.38
N VAL A 746 -56.21 2.89 -26.35
CA VAL A 746 -55.93 1.77 -27.23
C VAL A 746 -54.81 0.94 -26.64
N PHE A 747 -55.08 -0.34 -26.40
CA PHE A 747 -54.10 -1.35 -25.94
C PHE A 747 -53.89 -2.32 -27.12
N ARG A 748 -52.63 -2.49 -27.55
CA ARG A 748 -52.26 -3.39 -28.64
C ARG A 748 -51.58 -4.62 -28.11
N ALA A 749 -51.83 -5.79 -28.70
CA ALA A 749 -51.25 -7.04 -28.26
C ALA A 749 -49.71 -7.01 -28.30
N GLU A 750 -49.13 -6.38 -29.31
CA GLU A 750 -47.68 -6.21 -29.48
C GLU A 750 -47.00 -5.44 -28.36
N ASP A 751 -47.72 -4.57 -27.63
CA ASP A 751 -47.16 -3.76 -26.51
C ASP A 751 -47.17 -4.53 -25.18
N PHE A 752 -47.89 -5.67 -25.06
CA PHE A 752 -48.12 -6.38 -23.81
C PHE A 752 -47.72 -7.86 -23.83
N LEU A 753 -47.54 -8.47 -25.00
CA LEU A 753 -47.21 -9.88 -25.17
C LEU A 753 -45.79 -10.06 -25.71
N ASN A 754 -45.12 -11.15 -25.31
CA ASN A 754 -43.86 -11.54 -25.91
C ASN A 754 -44.09 -12.20 -27.32
N GLU A 755 -43.02 -12.44 -28.07
CA GLU A 755 -43.09 -12.97 -29.44
C GLU A 755 -43.84 -14.32 -29.53
N VAL A 756 -43.67 -15.19 -28.53
CA VAL A 756 -44.32 -16.52 -28.49
C VAL A 756 -45.83 -16.37 -28.25
N GLU A 757 -46.21 -15.53 -27.28
CA GLU A 757 -47.58 -15.24 -26.91
C GLU A 757 -48.30 -14.49 -28.03
N LEU A 758 -47.63 -13.53 -28.67
CA LEU A 758 -48.17 -12.82 -29.85
C LEU A 758 -48.36 -13.76 -31.01
N GLY A 759 -47.44 -14.69 -31.25
CA GLY A 759 -47.59 -15.77 -32.25
C GLY A 759 -48.80 -16.66 -31.98
N TYR A 760 -49.09 -16.98 -30.72
CA TYR A 760 -50.30 -17.70 -30.32
C TYR A 760 -51.58 -16.91 -30.65
N VAL A 761 -51.65 -15.63 -30.26
CA VAL A 761 -52.77 -14.73 -30.54
C VAL A 761 -53.04 -14.65 -32.03
N HIS A 762 -52.04 -14.40 -32.85
CA HIS A 762 -52.15 -14.34 -34.31
C HIS A 762 -52.68 -15.67 -34.95
N LYS A 763 -52.21 -16.82 -34.42
CA LYS A 763 -52.63 -18.13 -34.84
C LYS A 763 -54.15 -18.35 -34.59
N VAL A 764 -54.57 -17.95 -33.34
CA VAL A 764 -56.03 -18.08 -33.00
C VAL A 764 -56.91 -17.16 -33.82
N LEU A 765 -56.44 -15.94 -34.10
CA LEU A 765 -57.21 -14.99 -34.96
C LEU A 765 -57.30 -15.48 -36.36
N LYS A 766 -56.27 -16.01 -37.01
CA LYS A 766 -56.31 -16.63 -38.34
C LYS A 766 -57.27 -17.80 -38.39
N ALA A 767 -57.27 -18.70 -37.41
CA ALA A 767 -58.18 -19.82 -37.34
C ALA A 767 -59.62 -19.39 -37.16
N LYS A 768 -59.90 -18.23 -36.55
CA LYS A 768 -61.28 -17.65 -36.50
C LYS A 768 -61.72 -17.06 -37.85
N ASP A 769 -60.83 -16.41 -38.59
CA ASP A 769 -61.12 -15.84 -39.92
C ASP A 769 -61.37 -16.94 -41.00
N GLU A 770 -60.72 -18.10 -40.88
CA GLU A 770 -60.89 -19.24 -41.75
C GLU A 770 -62.14 -20.05 -41.42
N SER A 771 -62.83 -19.82 -40.32
CA SER A 771 -64.05 -20.51 -39.87
C SER A 771 -65.31 -19.73 -40.15
N TYR A 772 -65.23 -18.56 -40.77
CA TYR A 772 -66.35 -17.76 -41.30
C TYR A 772 -66.28 -17.72 -42.84
#